data_aa6e1ff97e0e1c145b5f787638218274
#
_entry.id   aa6e1ff97e0e1c145b5f787638218274
#
_cell.length_a   1.000
_cell.length_b   1.000
_cell.length_c   1.000
_cell.angle_alpha   90.00
_cell.angle_beta   90.00
_cell.angle_gamma   90.00
#
_symmetry.space_group_name_H-M   'P 1'
#
loop_
_entity.id
_entity.type
_entity.pdbx_description
1 polymer ?
#
loop_
_entity_poly.entity_id
_entity_poly.type
_entity_poly.pdbx_seq_one_letter_code
_entity_poly.pdbx_strand_id
1 'polypeptide(L)'
;MLSLKMQEGKDYLDYLEGFVLEAIRQFGSDPFDATKIQRCVEQEFGLKIPAATFAIYLKRLIKPGIIRPTPDGFQYRVGTLPVINVHAERQAASGRIRAVTSKLKEHAQSKYAQTWNEEACAAALTEFLRDYSIEFVRFSEFRSPLPDPGADNKQMQYIVASFIRHCADSEPGVFESIKILVQSHILANALLCPDLRDTTYGFNNVNFLVDTRLLLKALDLESQYDTENSRQLLETIRRLKGTLCIFPETKEEVRTVLKAIIKGFQTGTARGPVTMELRKRRRGVADVIMSESHLEDWLKKLRISTLQSPSYDERNYRFQIDEEALRTEIEEEIGYVPGKAAEHDVRAVRNIFALRKGRRVSRIEDAGYVFLTTNAALSRAAFNYERSNSEGWIFSAVVTDYHLSHLAWLKAPVDAGDLSRTEILASCYAAMRPHETFWGRYLEELERLRREGKVTEHDHEVLRLSLNAPDELMEVTRGEVDGINERTLHTILEKLERTYAADKERALIQERADHENTRRALEAADAVARRELEAREKLTASEEALHREKTETETRLRELEEAHQQLRNRDDQRRKRVSQLANRIATTVFAAAGILFALVGALSLLSNRSPWFGVPAVIIGVLNLWTGFSGNTIKTRVREWVSHRVGKFVE
;
A
#
# COMPACT_ATOMS: atom_id res chain seq x y z
N MET A 1 21.19 -18.62 11.22
CA MET A 1 21.66 -18.83 9.85
C MET A 1 20.66 -18.34 8.82
N LEU A 2 19.48 -18.89 8.78
CA LEU A 2 18.45 -18.53 7.80
C LEU A 2 18.15 -17.02 7.77
N SER A 3 18.06 -16.36 8.92
CA SER A 3 17.72 -14.95 9.05
C SER A 3 18.78 -13.95 8.57
N LEU A 4 20.06 -14.29 8.66
CA LEU A 4 21.14 -13.41 8.23
C LEU A 4 21.23 -13.29 6.70
N LYS A 5 20.90 -14.35 5.99
CA LYS A 5 20.90 -14.38 4.52
C LYS A 5 19.61 -13.86 3.88
N MET A 6 18.54 -13.73 4.64
CA MET A 6 17.28 -13.14 4.17
C MET A 6 17.41 -11.68 3.73
N GLN A 7 18.39 -10.95 4.24
CA GLN A 7 18.67 -9.57 3.84
C GLN A 7 19.41 -9.45 2.49
N GLU A 8 19.97 -10.54 1.96
CA GLU A 8 20.73 -10.54 0.72
C GLU A 8 19.90 -10.83 -0.56
N GLY A 9 18.59 -11.03 -0.41
CA GLY A 9 17.62 -10.97 -1.51
C GLY A 9 17.69 -12.07 -2.57
N LYS A 10 18.24 -13.22 -2.23
CA LYS A 10 18.34 -14.35 -3.13
C LYS A 10 17.23 -15.39 -2.88
N ASP A 11 17.18 -16.38 -3.73
CA ASP A 11 16.30 -17.54 -3.71
C ASP A 11 16.34 -18.29 -2.37
N TYR A 12 15.21 -18.96 -1.96
CA TYR A 12 15.13 -19.72 -0.71
C TYR A 12 16.16 -20.85 -0.61
N LEU A 13 16.65 -21.39 -1.74
CA LEU A 13 17.72 -22.38 -1.76
C LEU A 13 19.03 -21.79 -1.22
N ASP A 14 19.25 -20.50 -1.36
CA ASP A 14 20.44 -19.83 -0.82
C ASP A 14 20.43 -19.82 0.72
N TYR A 15 19.25 -19.91 1.35
CA TYR A 15 19.15 -20.03 2.80
C TYR A 15 19.62 -21.41 3.32
N LEU A 16 19.56 -22.44 2.48
CA LEU A 16 20.09 -23.76 2.78
C LEU A 16 21.60 -23.84 2.57
N GLU A 17 22.17 -22.88 1.87
CA GLU A 17 23.57 -22.93 1.44
C GLU A 17 24.50 -23.25 2.60
N GLY A 18 24.32 -22.60 3.75
CA GLY A 18 25.14 -22.84 4.92
C GLY A 18 25.11 -24.27 5.44
N PHE A 19 23.95 -24.90 5.47
CA PHE A 19 23.78 -26.28 5.95
C PHE A 19 24.37 -27.28 4.95
N VAL A 20 24.11 -27.06 3.66
CA VAL A 20 24.61 -27.95 2.61
C VAL A 20 26.13 -27.83 2.45
N LEU A 21 26.67 -26.61 2.50
CA LEU A 21 28.12 -26.39 2.41
C LEU A 21 28.86 -26.97 3.62
N GLU A 22 28.28 -26.88 4.82
CA GLU A 22 28.88 -27.52 6.01
C GLU A 22 28.82 -29.04 5.92
N ALA A 23 27.70 -29.61 5.47
CA ALA A 23 27.60 -31.03 5.20
C ALA A 23 28.63 -31.49 4.15
N ILE A 24 28.82 -30.73 3.06
CA ILE A 24 29.83 -31.01 2.03
C ILE A 24 31.24 -30.96 2.65
N ARG A 25 31.53 -30.00 3.53
CA ARG A 25 32.85 -29.88 4.17
C ARG A 25 33.23 -31.12 4.96
N GLN A 26 32.27 -31.82 5.58
CA GLN A 26 32.52 -33.03 6.34
C GLN A 26 33.00 -34.20 5.49
N PHE A 27 32.70 -34.22 4.21
CA PHE A 27 33.20 -35.26 3.29
C PHE A 27 34.66 -35.02 2.87
N GLY A 28 35.20 -33.82 3.06
CA GLY A 28 36.60 -33.51 2.64
C GLY A 28 36.83 -33.78 1.17
N SER A 29 37.74 -34.71 0.89
CA SER A 29 38.08 -35.15 -0.50
C SER A 29 37.27 -36.37 -0.96
N ASP A 30 36.44 -36.94 -0.11
CA ASP A 30 35.68 -38.14 -0.43
C ASP A 30 34.53 -37.87 -1.39
N PRO A 31 34.24 -38.76 -2.35
CA PRO A 31 33.11 -38.63 -3.24
C PRO A 31 31.78 -38.78 -2.47
N PHE A 32 30.82 -37.91 -2.82
CA PHE A 32 29.47 -37.93 -2.26
C PHE A 32 28.41 -37.78 -3.35
N ASP A 33 27.21 -38.22 -3.05
CA ASP A 33 26.01 -38.00 -3.86
C ASP A 33 24.94 -37.20 -3.10
N ALA A 34 23.84 -36.88 -3.77
CA ALA A 34 22.73 -36.15 -3.16
C ALA A 34 22.15 -36.87 -1.93
N THR A 35 22.15 -38.20 -1.90
CA THR A 35 21.60 -39.02 -0.82
C THR A 35 22.51 -38.97 0.41
N LYS A 36 23.82 -38.99 0.23
CA LYS A 36 24.79 -38.86 1.32
C LYS A 36 24.69 -37.48 1.98
N ILE A 37 24.62 -36.41 1.16
CA ILE A 37 24.41 -35.04 1.70
C ILE A 37 23.07 -34.94 2.40
N GLN A 38 21.99 -35.47 1.84
CA GLN A 38 20.68 -35.47 2.49
C GLN A 38 20.75 -36.10 3.89
N ARG A 39 21.35 -37.28 4.03
CA ARG A 39 21.50 -37.94 5.34
C ARG A 39 22.34 -37.13 6.30
N CYS A 40 23.43 -36.54 5.84
CA CYS A 40 24.29 -35.69 6.66
C CYS A 40 23.51 -34.47 7.18
N VAL A 41 22.79 -33.78 6.31
CA VAL A 41 21.97 -32.60 6.70
C VAL A 41 20.83 -33.00 7.65
N GLU A 42 20.21 -34.17 7.45
CA GLU A 42 19.16 -34.67 8.33
C GLU A 42 19.73 -35.03 9.72
N GLN A 43 20.86 -35.70 9.77
CA GLN A 43 21.50 -36.12 11.01
C GLN A 43 22.06 -34.94 11.82
N GLU A 44 22.76 -34.04 11.18
CA GLU A 44 23.42 -32.90 11.84
C GLU A 44 22.49 -31.75 12.18
N PHE A 45 21.50 -31.47 11.31
CA PHE A 45 20.66 -30.29 11.44
C PHE A 45 19.17 -30.60 11.61
N GLY A 46 18.76 -31.86 11.53
CA GLY A 46 17.35 -32.26 11.64
C GLY A 46 16.46 -31.84 10.44
N LEU A 47 17.08 -31.41 9.35
CA LEU A 47 16.36 -30.91 8.19
C LEU A 47 16.10 -32.04 7.18
N LYS A 48 14.83 -32.40 7.01
CA LYS A 48 14.39 -33.38 6.01
C LYS A 48 14.16 -32.68 4.67
N ILE A 49 15.15 -32.71 3.81
CA ILE A 49 15.09 -32.09 2.50
C ILE A 49 15.03 -33.18 1.44
N PRO A 50 14.09 -33.09 0.44
CA PRO A 50 14.02 -34.09 -0.63
C PRO A 50 15.30 -34.19 -1.44
N ALA A 51 15.72 -35.42 -1.81
CA ALA A 51 16.95 -35.65 -2.58
C ALA A 51 16.95 -34.90 -3.94
N ALA A 52 15.78 -34.70 -4.55
CA ALA A 52 15.64 -33.91 -5.75
C ALA A 52 16.06 -32.44 -5.57
N THR A 53 15.78 -31.85 -4.39
CA THR A 53 16.20 -30.48 -4.04
C THR A 53 17.72 -30.39 -3.90
N PHE A 54 18.35 -31.38 -3.26
CA PHE A 54 19.79 -31.48 -3.20
C PHE A 54 20.45 -31.61 -4.59
N ALA A 55 19.87 -32.41 -5.48
CA ALA A 55 20.38 -32.53 -6.85
C ALA A 55 20.36 -31.18 -7.61
N ILE A 56 19.36 -30.36 -7.40
CA ILE A 56 19.32 -29.01 -7.98
C ILE A 56 20.39 -28.14 -7.35
N TYR A 57 20.53 -28.19 -6.04
CA TYR A 57 21.52 -27.41 -5.32
C TYR A 57 22.96 -27.79 -5.71
N LEU A 58 23.26 -29.07 -5.76
CA LEU A 58 24.56 -29.56 -6.20
C LEU A 58 24.93 -29.09 -7.62
N LYS A 59 23.96 -29.06 -8.55
CA LYS A 59 24.16 -28.46 -9.88
C LYS A 59 24.54 -26.98 -9.84
N ARG A 60 24.00 -26.20 -8.89
CA ARG A 60 24.39 -24.79 -8.72
C ARG A 60 25.81 -24.61 -8.23
N LEU A 61 26.34 -25.56 -7.44
CA LEU A 61 27.68 -25.50 -6.90
C LEU A 61 28.78 -25.87 -7.93
N ILE A 62 28.41 -26.48 -9.05
CA ILE A 62 29.36 -26.81 -10.13
C ILE A 62 29.87 -25.55 -10.82
N LYS A 63 28.99 -24.60 -11.15
CA LYS A 63 29.37 -23.37 -11.87
C LYS A 63 30.47 -22.56 -11.19
N PRO A 64 30.35 -22.25 -9.87
CA PRO A 64 31.41 -21.58 -9.14
C PRO A 64 32.63 -22.45 -8.84
N GLY A 65 32.63 -23.74 -9.24
CA GLY A 65 33.75 -24.64 -9.05
C GLY A 65 33.94 -25.15 -7.62
N ILE A 66 32.91 -25.06 -6.79
CA ILE A 66 32.93 -25.53 -5.38
C ILE A 66 32.96 -27.06 -5.32
N ILE A 67 32.24 -27.70 -6.23
CA ILE A 67 32.25 -29.15 -6.43
C ILE A 67 32.52 -29.47 -7.89
N ARG A 68 33.07 -30.66 -8.13
CA ARG A 68 33.27 -31.21 -9.46
C ARG A 68 32.55 -32.56 -9.60
N PRO A 69 31.93 -32.83 -10.74
CA PRO A 69 31.39 -34.17 -11.01
C PRO A 69 32.49 -35.22 -11.12
N THR A 70 32.24 -36.41 -10.59
CA THR A 70 33.10 -37.58 -10.69
C THR A 70 32.25 -38.79 -11.11
N PRO A 71 32.86 -39.90 -11.57
CA PRO A 71 32.09 -41.11 -11.88
C PRO A 71 31.23 -41.62 -10.73
N ASP A 72 31.67 -41.41 -9.47
CA ASP A 72 31.02 -41.87 -8.26
C ASP A 72 30.11 -40.78 -7.60
N GLY A 73 29.84 -39.67 -8.31
CA GLY A 73 29.01 -38.58 -7.83
C GLY A 73 29.66 -37.20 -7.93
N PHE A 74 29.92 -36.56 -6.82
CA PHE A 74 30.54 -35.23 -6.72
C PHE A 74 31.72 -35.26 -5.74
N GLN A 75 32.69 -34.41 -5.96
CA GLN A 75 33.82 -34.23 -5.06
C GLN A 75 33.98 -32.73 -4.73
N TYR A 76 34.22 -32.44 -3.46
CA TYR A 76 34.48 -31.10 -2.97
C TYR A 76 35.90 -30.63 -3.33
N ARG A 77 35.99 -29.38 -3.75
CA ARG A 77 37.28 -28.73 -3.96
C ARG A 77 37.71 -28.04 -2.66
N VAL A 78 38.55 -28.69 -1.89
CA VAL A 78 39.02 -28.21 -0.59
C VAL A 78 39.52 -26.76 -0.64
N GLY A 79 39.12 -25.92 0.30
CA GLY A 79 39.53 -24.52 0.40
C GLY A 79 38.67 -23.53 -0.39
N THR A 80 37.66 -23.96 -1.16
CA THR A 80 36.78 -23.07 -1.91
C THR A 80 35.56 -22.59 -1.14
N LEU A 81 35.25 -23.19 0.02
CA LEU A 81 34.09 -22.85 0.81
C LEU A 81 34.41 -21.69 1.79
N PRO A 82 33.47 -20.72 1.89
CA PRO A 82 33.53 -19.74 2.97
C PRO A 82 33.45 -20.44 4.33
N VAL A 83 34.20 -19.94 5.30
CA VAL A 83 34.14 -20.45 6.67
C VAL A 83 32.83 -19.96 7.30
N ILE A 84 31.87 -20.87 7.50
CA ILE A 84 30.64 -20.59 8.19
C ILE A 84 30.77 -21.12 9.61
N ASN A 85 30.66 -20.26 10.61
CA ASN A 85 30.68 -20.68 12.00
C ASN A 85 29.30 -21.18 12.43
N VAL A 86 28.93 -22.39 11.99
CA VAL A 86 27.64 -23.02 12.29
C VAL A 86 27.40 -23.13 13.79
N HIS A 87 28.48 -23.36 14.59
CA HIS A 87 28.35 -23.46 16.04
C HIS A 87 27.94 -22.15 16.70
N ALA A 88 28.55 -21.03 16.33
CA ALA A 88 28.18 -19.71 16.83
C ALA A 88 26.74 -19.32 16.44
N GLU A 89 26.34 -19.63 15.22
CA GLU A 89 24.96 -19.35 14.75
C GLU A 89 23.94 -20.26 15.45
N ARG A 90 24.28 -21.51 15.72
CA ARG A 90 23.43 -22.42 16.51
C ARG A 90 23.27 -21.94 17.96
N GLN A 91 24.34 -21.43 18.58
CA GLN A 91 24.28 -20.81 19.90
C GLN A 91 23.41 -19.56 19.90
N ALA A 92 23.56 -18.69 18.90
CA ALA A 92 22.75 -17.49 18.75
C ALA A 92 21.26 -17.82 18.54
N ALA A 93 20.95 -18.82 17.72
CA ALA A 93 19.57 -19.30 17.51
C ALA A 93 18.98 -19.88 18.82
N SER A 94 19.73 -20.73 19.54
CA SER A 94 19.31 -21.28 20.84
C SER A 94 19.12 -20.18 21.88
N GLY A 95 19.97 -19.14 21.84
CA GLY A 95 19.82 -17.98 22.72
C GLY A 95 18.52 -17.20 22.45
N ARG A 96 18.16 -17.00 21.19
CA ARG A 96 16.90 -16.34 20.80
C ARG A 96 15.68 -17.16 21.22
N ILE A 97 15.70 -18.48 21.01
CA ILE A 97 14.59 -19.36 21.43
C ILE A 97 14.40 -19.24 22.92
N ARG A 98 15.50 -19.38 23.72
CA ARG A 98 15.42 -19.25 25.19
C ARG A 98 14.91 -17.88 25.63
N ALA A 99 15.33 -16.80 25.00
CA ALA A 99 14.84 -15.47 25.33
C ALA A 99 13.32 -15.36 25.11
N VAL A 100 12.81 -15.87 23.98
CA VAL A 100 11.37 -15.86 23.67
C VAL A 100 10.60 -16.76 24.63
N THR A 101 11.07 -17.99 24.89
CA THR A 101 10.38 -18.93 25.81
C THR A 101 10.38 -18.46 27.24
N SER A 102 11.47 -17.83 27.71
CA SER A 102 11.53 -17.22 29.05
C SER A 102 10.52 -16.08 29.20
N LYS A 103 10.40 -15.23 28.20
CA LYS A 103 9.41 -14.14 28.17
C LYS A 103 7.97 -14.65 28.08
N LEU A 104 7.74 -15.71 27.30
CA LEU A 104 6.44 -16.37 27.26
C LEU A 104 6.06 -16.97 28.63
N LYS A 105 7.02 -17.60 29.32
CA LYS A 105 6.82 -18.10 30.67
C LYS A 105 6.43 -17.00 31.65
N GLU A 106 7.15 -15.87 31.64
CA GLU A 106 6.84 -14.71 32.48
C GLU A 106 5.42 -14.18 32.19
N HIS A 107 5.05 -14.07 30.91
CA HIS A 107 3.73 -13.61 30.52
C HIS A 107 2.62 -14.58 30.92
N ALA A 108 2.81 -15.89 30.72
CA ALA A 108 1.86 -16.90 31.09
C ALA A 108 1.64 -16.94 32.62
N GLN A 109 2.71 -16.77 33.38
CA GLN A 109 2.62 -16.78 34.87
C GLN A 109 2.02 -15.49 35.40
N SER A 110 2.48 -14.32 34.95
CA SER A 110 2.06 -13.02 35.48
C SER A 110 0.61 -12.67 35.11
N LYS A 111 0.21 -12.94 33.90
CA LYS A 111 -1.13 -12.55 33.40
C LYS A 111 -2.18 -13.64 33.57
N TYR A 112 -1.79 -14.90 33.44
CA TYR A 112 -2.73 -16.02 33.40
C TYR A 112 -2.55 -17.04 34.53
N ALA A 113 -1.61 -16.82 35.45
CA ALA A 113 -1.29 -17.73 36.56
C ALA A 113 -0.94 -19.17 36.10
N GLN A 114 -0.39 -19.31 34.88
CA GLN A 114 0.02 -20.59 34.32
C GLN A 114 1.50 -20.86 34.63
N THR A 115 1.75 -22.02 35.23
CA THR A 115 3.11 -22.43 35.61
C THR A 115 3.73 -23.33 34.54
N TRP A 116 4.03 -22.77 33.40
CA TRP A 116 4.73 -23.49 32.33
C TRP A 116 6.24 -23.54 32.59
N ASN A 117 6.88 -24.65 32.24
CA ASN A 117 8.33 -24.72 32.14
C ASN A 117 8.79 -24.25 30.73
N GLU A 118 10.09 -24.14 30.53
CA GLU A 118 10.63 -23.68 29.23
C GLU A 118 10.29 -24.64 28.09
N GLU A 119 10.23 -25.92 28.34
CA GLU A 119 9.90 -26.95 27.36
C GLU A 119 8.43 -26.86 26.96
N ALA A 120 7.52 -26.65 27.92
CA ALA A 120 6.10 -26.41 27.66
C ALA A 120 5.89 -25.09 26.85
N CYS A 121 6.65 -24.03 27.17
CA CYS A 121 6.62 -22.79 26.42
C CYS A 121 7.10 -22.97 24.97
N ALA A 122 8.19 -23.73 24.78
CA ALA A 122 8.69 -24.04 23.43
C ALA A 122 7.70 -24.89 22.64
N ALA A 123 7.10 -25.91 23.28
CA ALA A 123 6.06 -26.74 22.68
C ALA A 123 4.83 -25.89 22.28
N ALA A 124 4.33 -25.05 23.21
CA ALA A 124 3.21 -24.16 22.97
C ALA A 124 3.44 -23.19 21.81
N LEU A 125 4.61 -22.56 21.77
CA LEU A 125 4.99 -21.68 20.67
C LEU A 125 5.08 -22.45 19.35
N THR A 126 5.71 -23.62 19.35
CA THR A 126 5.83 -24.46 18.14
C THR A 126 4.47 -24.91 17.64
N GLU A 127 3.56 -25.30 18.55
CA GLU A 127 2.21 -25.72 18.19
C GLU A 127 1.39 -24.54 17.64
N PHE A 128 1.47 -23.37 18.28
CA PHE A 128 0.86 -22.15 17.73
C PHE A 128 1.37 -21.84 16.32
N LEU A 129 2.70 -21.86 16.14
CA LEU A 129 3.29 -21.64 14.82
C LEU A 129 2.85 -22.72 13.83
N ARG A 130 2.73 -23.97 14.27
CA ARG A 130 2.24 -25.07 13.45
C ARG A 130 0.80 -24.83 13.00
N ASP A 131 -0.09 -24.48 13.89
CA ASP A 131 -1.52 -24.37 13.59
C ASP A 131 -1.85 -23.16 12.72
N TYR A 132 -1.07 -22.07 12.83
CA TYR A 132 -1.27 -20.86 12.04
C TYR A 132 -0.32 -20.70 10.84
N SER A 133 0.74 -21.49 10.74
CA SER A 133 1.70 -21.41 9.62
C SER A 133 1.75 -22.64 8.71
N ILE A 134 1.04 -23.72 9.04
CA ILE A 134 1.29 -25.08 8.49
C ILE A 134 0.22 -25.59 7.54
N GLU A 135 -0.84 -24.89 7.25
CA GLU A 135 -1.75 -25.33 6.18
C GLU A 135 -0.99 -25.68 4.90
N PHE A 136 0.12 -25.00 4.67
CA PHE A 136 0.98 -25.20 3.50
C PHE A 136 1.66 -26.59 3.42
N VAL A 137 2.20 -27.10 4.52
CA VAL A 137 2.98 -28.36 4.49
C VAL A 137 2.10 -29.59 4.59
N ARG A 138 1.01 -29.49 5.35
CA ARG A 138 0.09 -30.63 5.50
C ARG A 138 -0.67 -30.96 4.21
N PHE A 139 -0.91 -29.96 3.36
CA PHE A 139 -1.47 -30.20 2.04
C PHE A 139 -0.56 -31.05 1.13
N SER A 140 0.77 -31.00 1.35
CA SER A 140 1.74 -31.66 0.48
C SER A 140 2.10 -33.10 0.92
N GLU A 141 2.16 -33.38 2.22
CA GLU A 141 2.71 -34.65 2.70
C GLU A 141 1.69 -35.62 3.33
N PHE A 142 0.58 -35.12 3.88
CA PHE A 142 -0.31 -35.98 4.64
C PHE A 142 -1.68 -36.12 3.97
N ARG A 143 -2.02 -37.36 3.71
CA ARG A 143 -3.33 -37.82 3.21
C ARG A 143 -4.46 -37.65 4.26
N SER A 144 -4.24 -36.87 5.29
CA SER A 144 -5.22 -36.68 6.37
C SER A 144 -5.74 -35.24 6.36
N PRO A 145 -7.05 -35.04 6.52
CA PRO A 145 -7.58 -33.70 6.73
C PRO A 145 -6.87 -33.05 7.91
N LEU A 146 -6.67 -31.75 7.84
CA LEU A 146 -6.17 -30.95 8.97
C LEU A 146 -7.06 -31.28 10.18
N PRO A 147 -6.50 -31.68 11.33
CA PRO A 147 -7.32 -31.69 12.52
C PRO A 147 -7.82 -30.25 12.67
N ASP A 148 -9.11 -30.09 12.85
CA ASP A 148 -9.67 -28.89 13.49
C ASP A 148 -8.73 -28.62 14.70
N PRO A 149 -8.21 -27.41 14.92
CA PRO A 149 -7.46 -27.13 16.14
C PRO A 149 -8.37 -27.53 17.28
N GLY A 150 -8.17 -28.78 17.71
CA GLY A 150 -9.13 -29.47 18.56
C GLY A 150 -9.36 -28.63 19.81
N ALA A 151 -10.50 -28.80 20.42
CA ALA A 151 -10.93 -28.10 21.61
C ALA A 151 -9.87 -28.09 22.73
N ASP A 152 -8.90 -29.00 22.66
CA ASP A 152 -7.93 -29.28 23.71
C ASP A 152 -6.81 -28.23 23.89
N ASN A 153 -6.58 -27.31 22.94
CA ASN A 153 -5.45 -26.36 22.99
C ASN A 153 -5.82 -24.86 22.86
N LYS A 154 -7.10 -24.52 22.92
CA LYS A 154 -7.54 -23.10 22.74
C LYS A 154 -6.95 -22.17 23.79
N GLN A 155 -6.88 -22.61 25.04
CA GLN A 155 -6.27 -21.85 26.14
C GLN A 155 -4.79 -21.52 25.83
N MET A 156 -4.04 -22.53 25.42
CA MET A 156 -2.63 -22.36 25.07
C MET A 156 -2.45 -21.39 23.88
N GLN A 157 -3.24 -21.57 22.81
CA GLN A 157 -3.22 -20.71 21.62
C GLN A 157 -3.55 -19.26 21.99
N TYR A 158 -4.56 -19.06 22.85
CA TYR A 158 -4.92 -17.72 23.33
C TYR A 158 -3.78 -17.06 24.11
N ILE A 159 -3.13 -17.78 25.02
CA ILE A 159 -2.02 -17.26 25.81
C ILE A 159 -0.82 -16.90 24.93
N VAL A 160 -0.46 -17.76 23.98
CA VAL A 160 0.63 -17.49 23.04
C VAL A 160 0.29 -16.30 22.13
N ALA A 161 -0.92 -16.22 21.60
CA ALA A 161 -1.37 -15.09 20.80
C ALA A 161 -1.33 -13.77 21.59
N SER A 162 -1.81 -13.79 22.84
CA SER A 162 -1.74 -12.63 23.75
C SER A 162 -0.30 -12.19 24.03
N PHE A 163 0.62 -13.14 24.20
CA PHE A 163 2.04 -12.87 24.38
C PHE A 163 2.66 -12.22 23.14
N ILE A 164 2.44 -12.79 21.96
CA ILE A 164 2.98 -12.28 20.70
C ILE A 164 2.47 -10.85 20.46
N ARG A 165 1.18 -10.59 20.69
CA ARG A 165 0.61 -9.27 20.59
C ARG A 165 1.25 -8.28 21.57
N HIS A 166 1.41 -8.70 22.83
CA HIS A 166 2.11 -7.88 23.85
C HIS A 166 3.54 -7.53 23.40
N CYS A 167 4.27 -8.50 22.84
CA CYS A 167 5.62 -8.25 22.34
C CYS A 167 5.62 -7.26 21.14
N ALA A 168 4.64 -7.33 20.25
CA ALA A 168 4.53 -6.41 19.13
C ALA A 168 4.31 -4.96 19.58
N ASP A 169 3.58 -4.77 20.67
CA ASP A 169 3.23 -3.45 21.20
C ASP A 169 4.31 -2.90 22.15
N SER A 170 4.98 -3.75 22.95
CA SER A 170 5.80 -3.31 24.09
C SER A 170 7.25 -3.81 24.07
N GLU A 171 7.55 -4.91 23.38
CA GLU A 171 8.89 -5.54 23.36
C GLU A 171 9.35 -5.84 21.91
N PRO A 172 9.67 -4.82 21.09
CA PRO A 172 9.95 -4.99 19.66
C PRO A 172 11.12 -5.93 19.35
N GLY A 173 12.12 -6.02 20.23
CA GLY A 173 13.25 -6.94 20.06
C GLY A 173 12.86 -8.42 20.24
N VAL A 174 11.92 -8.72 21.14
CA VAL A 174 11.36 -10.05 21.31
C VAL A 174 10.45 -10.41 20.15
N PHE A 175 9.62 -9.44 19.70
CA PHE A 175 8.77 -9.62 18.53
C PHE A 175 9.58 -9.91 17.26
N GLU A 176 10.69 -9.21 17.05
CA GLU A 176 11.58 -9.49 15.93
C GLU A 176 12.15 -10.90 15.98
N SER A 177 12.50 -11.37 17.18
CA SER A 177 12.95 -12.77 17.39
C SER A 177 11.84 -13.77 17.06
N ILE A 178 10.58 -13.48 17.42
CA ILE A 178 9.42 -14.30 17.06
C ILE A 178 9.23 -14.31 15.55
N LYS A 179 9.31 -13.16 14.89
CA LYS A 179 9.20 -13.05 13.42
C LYS A 179 10.25 -13.91 12.72
N ILE A 180 11.49 -13.89 13.21
CA ILE A 180 12.56 -14.73 12.68
C ILE A 180 12.25 -16.22 12.87
N LEU A 181 11.69 -16.64 14.01
CA LEU A 181 11.29 -18.02 14.25
C LEU A 181 10.17 -18.46 13.30
N VAL A 182 9.15 -17.62 13.10
CA VAL A 182 8.06 -17.86 12.14
C VAL A 182 8.63 -18.02 10.72
N GLN A 183 9.46 -17.10 10.28
CA GLN A 183 10.07 -17.14 8.95
C GLN A 183 10.95 -18.39 8.78
N SER A 184 11.71 -18.76 9.81
CA SER A 184 12.53 -19.98 9.80
C SER A 184 11.64 -21.23 9.71
N HIS A 185 10.50 -21.23 10.39
CA HIS A 185 9.53 -22.31 10.34
C HIS A 185 8.86 -22.43 8.97
N ILE A 186 8.40 -21.30 8.40
CA ILE A 186 7.87 -21.25 7.03
C ILE A 186 8.90 -21.81 6.04
N LEU A 187 10.15 -21.39 6.17
CA LEU A 187 11.21 -21.83 5.29
C LEU A 187 11.53 -23.34 5.46
N ALA A 188 11.60 -23.84 6.69
CA ALA A 188 11.80 -25.27 6.94
C ALA A 188 10.68 -26.11 6.32
N ASN A 189 9.45 -25.62 6.40
CA ASN A 189 8.28 -26.26 5.80
C ASN A 189 8.30 -26.17 4.28
N ALA A 190 8.72 -25.03 3.73
CA ALA A 190 8.84 -24.85 2.28
C ALA A 190 9.81 -25.85 1.63
N LEU A 191 10.85 -26.28 2.37
CA LEU A 191 11.80 -27.26 1.87
C LEU A 191 11.20 -28.65 1.66
N LEU A 192 10.09 -28.92 2.32
CA LEU A 192 9.34 -30.18 2.19
C LEU A 192 8.37 -30.14 0.98
N CYS A 193 8.17 -28.97 0.37
CA CYS A 193 7.23 -28.80 -0.74
C CYS A 193 7.90 -29.05 -2.09
N PRO A 194 7.44 -30.05 -2.85
CA PRO A 194 8.00 -30.35 -4.17
C PRO A 194 7.77 -29.24 -5.21
N ASP A 195 6.80 -28.34 -4.97
CA ASP A 195 6.44 -27.25 -5.90
C ASP A 195 7.40 -26.07 -5.91
N LEU A 196 8.25 -25.94 -4.90
CA LEU A 196 9.20 -24.83 -4.77
C LEU A 196 10.51 -25.03 -5.52
N ARG A 197 10.57 -26.02 -6.40
CA ARG A 197 11.80 -26.32 -7.17
C ARG A 197 12.27 -25.19 -8.05
N ASP A 198 11.40 -24.23 -8.36
CA ASP A 198 11.71 -23.12 -9.26
C ASP A 198 11.11 -21.80 -8.74
N THR A 199 11.82 -21.15 -7.81
CA THR A 199 11.39 -19.88 -7.20
C THR A 199 11.71 -18.66 -8.05
N THR A 200 12.39 -18.84 -9.17
CA THR A 200 12.79 -17.74 -10.07
C THR A 200 11.64 -17.10 -10.83
N TYR A 201 10.47 -17.73 -10.83
CA TYR A 201 9.30 -17.26 -11.56
C TYR A 201 8.30 -16.59 -10.61
N GLY A 202 7.93 -15.35 -10.93
CA GLY A 202 6.78 -14.68 -10.35
C GLY A 202 5.47 -15.33 -10.79
N PHE A 203 4.35 -14.72 -10.44
CA PHE A 203 3.00 -15.17 -10.82
C PHE A 203 2.61 -14.71 -12.24
N ASN A 204 3.56 -14.66 -13.16
CA ASN A 204 3.29 -14.27 -14.54
C ASN A 204 2.20 -15.16 -15.15
N ASN A 205 1.18 -14.54 -15.76
CA ASN A 205 0.03 -15.25 -16.37
C ASN A 205 -0.88 -15.98 -15.38
N VAL A 206 -0.78 -15.74 -14.08
CA VAL A 206 -1.72 -16.26 -13.09
C VAL A 206 -2.74 -15.18 -12.73
N ASN A 207 -4.02 -15.50 -12.89
CA ASN A 207 -5.14 -14.67 -12.50
C ASN A 207 -5.70 -15.19 -11.17
N PHE A 208 -5.67 -14.35 -10.15
CA PHE A 208 -6.19 -14.66 -8.83
C PHE A 208 -7.59 -14.08 -8.69
N LEU A 209 -8.57 -14.96 -8.60
CA LEU A 209 -9.98 -14.62 -8.40
C LEU A 209 -10.22 -14.44 -6.89
N VAL A 210 -10.39 -13.20 -6.50
CA VAL A 210 -10.52 -12.81 -5.09
C VAL A 210 -11.92 -13.11 -4.58
N ASP A 211 -12.01 -13.79 -3.44
CA ASP A 211 -13.25 -14.11 -2.76
C ASP A 211 -13.89 -12.91 -2.07
N THR A 212 -15.20 -12.98 -1.84
CA THR A 212 -16.01 -11.96 -1.16
C THR A 212 -15.42 -11.55 0.18
N ARG A 213 -15.06 -12.50 1.04
CA ARG A 213 -14.58 -12.20 2.38
C ARG A 213 -13.20 -11.54 2.36
N LEU A 214 -12.30 -12.00 1.50
CA LEU A 214 -11.00 -11.35 1.33
C LEU A 214 -11.15 -9.92 0.82
N LEU A 215 -12.12 -9.69 -0.07
CA LEU A 215 -12.41 -8.34 -0.55
C LEU A 215 -12.98 -7.45 0.56
N LEU A 216 -13.90 -7.94 1.40
CA LEU A 216 -14.41 -7.18 2.56
C LEU A 216 -13.30 -6.78 3.54
N LYS A 217 -12.33 -7.65 3.79
CA LYS A 217 -11.12 -7.33 4.57
C LYS A 217 -10.32 -6.21 3.89
N ALA A 218 -10.04 -6.33 2.60
CA ALA A 218 -9.28 -5.32 1.86
C ALA A 218 -9.99 -3.97 1.76
N LEU A 219 -11.33 -3.93 1.84
CA LEU A 219 -12.17 -2.73 1.87
C LEU A 219 -12.20 -2.03 3.24
N ASP A 220 -11.44 -2.51 4.23
CA ASP A 220 -11.40 -1.94 5.58
C ASP A 220 -12.73 -2.09 6.36
N LEU A 221 -13.42 -3.19 6.13
CA LEU A 221 -14.70 -3.51 6.77
C LEU A 221 -14.55 -4.54 7.90
N GLU A 222 -13.39 -5.15 8.05
CA GLU A 222 -13.04 -6.04 9.16
C GLU A 222 -11.94 -5.40 10.04
N SER A 223 -11.13 -6.20 10.77
CA SER A 223 -10.10 -5.63 11.65
C SER A 223 -9.01 -4.89 10.88
N GLN A 224 -8.34 -3.94 11.53
CA GLN A 224 -7.21 -3.24 10.92
C GLN A 224 -6.10 -4.23 10.50
N TYR A 225 -5.83 -5.24 11.32
CA TYR A 225 -4.83 -6.27 11.02
C TYR A 225 -5.22 -7.09 9.77
N ASP A 226 -6.49 -7.49 9.67
CA ASP A 226 -7.01 -8.19 8.49
C ASP A 226 -6.90 -7.32 7.22
N THR A 227 -7.21 -6.03 7.36
CA THR A 227 -7.12 -5.06 6.26
C THR A 227 -5.68 -4.90 5.78
N GLU A 228 -4.74 -4.68 6.71
CA GLU A 228 -3.32 -4.53 6.39
C GLU A 228 -2.76 -5.78 5.73
N ASN A 229 -3.01 -6.95 6.31
CA ASN A 229 -2.56 -8.23 5.78
C ASN A 229 -3.13 -8.49 4.37
N SER A 230 -4.44 -8.32 4.20
CA SER A 230 -5.08 -8.55 2.89
C SER A 230 -4.54 -7.60 1.81
N ARG A 231 -4.37 -6.31 2.14
CA ARG A 231 -3.81 -5.34 1.19
C ARG A 231 -2.37 -5.63 0.84
N GLN A 232 -1.54 -6.03 1.82
CA GLN A 232 -0.17 -6.41 1.57
C GLN A 232 -0.06 -7.65 0.69
N LEU A 233 -0.90 -8.67 0.95
CA LEU A 233 -0.96 -9.86 0.09
C LEU A 233 -1.31 -9.49 -1.35
N LEU A 234 -2.39 -8.72 -1.57
CA LEU A 234 -2.81 -8.28 -2.90
C LEU A 234 -1.71 -7.47 -3.62
N GLU A 235 -1.01 -6.60 -2.88
CA GLU A 235 0.13 -5.85 -3.42
C GLU A 235 1.30 -6.77 -3.78
N THR A 236 1.63 -7.75 -2.93
CA THR A 236 2.71 -8.71 -3.17
C THR A 236 2.42 -9.59 -4.39
N ILE A 237 1.18 -10.04 -4.56
CA ILE A 237 0.74 -10.77 -5.77
C ILE A 237 1.06 -9.94 -7.03
N ARG A 238 0.74 -8.65 -7.00
CA ARG A 238 0.98 -7.74 -8.14
C ARG A 238 2.46 -7.48 -8.38
N ARG A 239 3.27 -7.31 -7.33
CA ARG A 239 4.73 -7.19 -7.45
C ARG A 239 5.33 -8.44 -8.08
N LEU A 240 4.79 -9.60 -7.77
CA LEU A 240 5.13 -10.88 -8.40
C LEU A 240 4.47 -11.05 -9.78
N LYS A 241 3.86 -10.00 -10.35
CA LYS A 241 3.25 -9.94 -11.69
C LYS A 241 2.00 -10.81 -11.85
N GLY A 242 1.33 -11.19 -10.75
CA GLY A 242 0.01 -11.79 -10.77
C GLY A 242 -1.08 -10.77 -11.07
N THR A 243 -2.15 -11.21 -11.70
CA THR A 243 -3.33 -10.39 -12.01
C THR A 243 -4.43 -10.65 -11.00
N LEU A 244 -5.01 -9.58 -10.45
CA LEU A 244 -6.13 -9.68 -9.51
C LEU A 244 -7.45 -9.49 -10.24
N CYS A 245 -8.37 -10.43 -10.04
CA CYS A 245 -9.70 -10.44 -10.67
C CYS A 245 -10.78 -10.79 -9.65
N ILE A 246 -12.03 -10.45 -9.98
CA ILE A 246 -13.23 -10.98 -9.33
C ILE A 246 -14.24 -11.44 -10.37
N PHE A 247 -15.11 -12.38 -10.01
CA PHE A 247 -16.28 -12.70 -10.82
C PHE A 247 -17.39 -11.65 -10.64
N PRO A 248 -18.27 -11.44 -11.63
CA PRO A 248 -19.44 -10.57 -11.48
C PRO A 248 -20.33 -11.00 -10.30
N GLU A 249 -20.47 -12.30 -10.08
CA GLU A 249 -21.24 -12.88 -8.98
C GLU A 249 -20.65 -12.51 -7.61
N THR A 250 -19.34 -12.59 -7.47
CA THR A 250 -18.62 -12.15 -6.24
C THR A 250 -18.88 -10.67 -5.97
N LYS A 251 -18.86 -9.84 -7.00
CA LYS A 251 -19.15 -8.41 -6.85
C LYS A 251 -20.58 -8.15 -6.38
N GLU A 252 -21.56 -8.88 -6.93
CA GLU A 252 -22.95 -8.78 -6.49
C GLU A 252 -23.16 -9.35 -5.08
N GLU A 253 -22.42 -10.38 -4.71
CA GLU A 253 -22.43 -10.92 -3.35
C GLU A 253 -21.90 -9.87 -2.35
N VAL A 254 -20.78 -9.22 -2.63
CA VAL A 254 -20.27 -8.12 -1.80
C VAL A 254 -21.34 -7.04 -1.62
N ARG A 255 -22.00 -6.60 -2.70
CA ARG A 255 -23.10 -5.63 -2.61
C ARG A 255 -24.25 -6.13 -1.74
N THR A 256 -24.62 -7.40 -1.89
CA THR A 256 -25.69 -8.04 -1.11
C THR A 256 -25.34 -8.04 0.38
N VAL A 257 -24.10 -8.41 0.73
CA VAL A 257 -23.60 -8.39 2.11
C VAL A 257 -23.63 -6.97 2.67
N LEU A 258 -23.12 -5.98 1.94
CA LEU A 258 -23.12 -4.59 2.37
C LEU A 258 -24.53 -4.05 2.58
N LYS A 259 -25.46 -4.32 1.66
CA LYS A 259 -26.89 -3.94 1.79
C LYS A 259 -27.55 -4.62 2.99
N ALA A 260 -27.25 -5.88 3.26
CA ALA A 260 -27.74 -6.60 4.42
C ALA A 260 -27.24 -5.94 5.74
N ILE A 261 -25.96 -5.55 5.79
CA ILE A 261 -25.39 -4.85 6.92
C ILE A 261 -26.06 -3.48 7.11
N ILE A 262 -26.22 -2.69 6.03
CA ILE A 262 -26.92 -1.39 6.07
C ILE A 262 -28.32 -1.55 6.63
N LYS A 263 -29.10 -2.51 6.10
CA LYS A 263 -30.45 -2.81 6.58
C LYS A 263 -30.45 -3.22 8.05
N GLY A 264 -29.49 -4.06 8.45
CA GLY A 264 -29.33 -4.50 9.83
C GLY A 264 -29.05 -3.35 10.78
N PHE A 265 -28.22 -2.36 10.39
CA PHE A 265 -28.01 -1.14 11.18
C PHE A 265 -29.29 -0.32 11.31
N GLN A 266 -30.06 -0.17 10.25
CA GLN A 266 -31.32 0.59 10.24
C GLN A 266 -32.40 -0.06 11.12
N THR A 267 -32.44 -1.39 11.16
CA THR A 267 -33.43 -2.15 11.95
C THR A 267 -32.95 -2.55 13.34
N GLY A 268 -31.71 -2.20 13.72
CA GLY A 268 -31.12 -2.62 14.99
C GLY A 268 -30.75 -4.11 15.05
N THR A 269 -30.82 -4.83 13.94
CA THR A 269 -30.55 -6.28 13.86
C THR A 269 -29.18 -6.60 13.27
N ALA A 270 -28.34 -5.60 13.03
CA ALA A 270 -27.01 -5.80 12.46
C ALA A 270 -26.15 -6.73 13.34
N ARG A 271 -25.66 -7.80 12.72
CA ARG A 271 -24.84 -8.85 13.36
C ARG A 271 -23.67 -9.25 12.44
N GLY A 272 -22.75 -10.04 12.98
CA GLY A 272 -21.63 -10.60 12.27
C GLY A 272 -20.33 -9.79 12.40
N PRO A 273 -19.20 -10.35 11.89
CA PRO A 273 -17.85 -9.82 12.13
C PRO A 273 -17.68 -8.37 11.68
N VAL A 274 -18.18 -8.03 10.50
CA VAL A 274 -18.11 -6.65 9.95
C VAL A 274 -18.84 -5.66 10.86
N THR A 275 -20.06 -5.99 11.29
CA THR A 275 -20.84 -5.11 12.18
C THR A 275 -20.14 -4.89 13.51
N MET A 276 -19.63 -5.97 14.11
CA MET A 276 -18.91 -5.90 15.38
C MET A 276 -17.67 -5.02 15.26
N GLU A 277 -16.91 -5.19 14.21
CA GLU A 277 -15.68 -4.44 13.99
C GLU A 277 -15.94 -2.95 13.70
N LEU A 278 -16.94 -2.63 12.87
CA LEU A 278 -17.34 -1.25 12.60
C LEU A 278 -17.76 -0.53 13.89
N ARG A 279 -18.56 -1.19 14.74
CA ARG A 279 -18.94 -0.63 16.04
C ARG A 279 -17.73 -0.43 16.95
N LYS A 280 -16.83 -1.44 17.05
CA LYS A 280 -15.59 -1.36 17.86
C LYS A 280 -14.72 -0.17 17.43
N ARG A 281 -14.66 0.10 16.14
CA ARG A 281 -13.92 1.22 15.54
C ARG A 281 -14.71 2.54 15.51
N ARG A 282 -15.85 2.61 16.17
CA ARG A 282 -16.77 3.77 16.19
C ARG A 282 -17.19 4.21 14.78
N ARG A 283 -17.25 3.27 13.85
CA ARG A 283 -17.75 3.47 12.48
C ARG A 283 -19.21 3.06 12.40
N GLY A 284 -19.95 3.70 11.53
CA GLY A 284 -21.39 3.52 11.44
C GLY A 284 -21.87 3.07 10.07
N VAL A 285 -23.18 3.10 9.91
CA VAL A 285 -23.83 2.75 8.64
C VAL A 285 -23.35 3.61 7.46
N ALA A 286 -22.98 4.87 7.72
CA ALA A 286 -22.48 5.78 6.69
C ALA A 286 -21.21 5.24 6.00
N ASP A 287 -20.30 4.63 6.77
CA ASP A 287 -19.06 4.02 6.22
C ASP A 287 -19.38 2.84 5.28
N VAL A 288 -20.41 2.05 5.64
CA VAL A 288 -20.83 0.90 4.82
C VAL A 288 -21.52 1.39 3.54
N ILE A 289 -22.35 2.43 3.62
CA ILE A 289 -22.99 3.08 2.46
C ILE A 289 -21.92 3.63 1.51
N MET A 290 -20.91 4.31 2.06
CA MET A 290 -19.78 4.80 1.26
C MET A 290 -19.02 3.67 0.58
N SER A 291 -18.78 2.56 1.29
CA SER A 291 -18.11 1.40 0.71
C SER A 291 -18.94 0.73 -0.38
N GLU A 292 -20.27 0.66 -0.22
CA GLU A 292 -21.17 0.09 -1.23
C GLU A 292 -21.27 0.98 -2.47
N SER A 293 -21.49 2.28 -2.29
CA SER A 293 -21.64 3.24 -3.39
C SER A 293 -20.35 3.43 -4.22
N HIS A 294 -19.18 3.35 -3.59
CA HIS A 294 -17.88 3.51 -4.24
C HIS A 294 -17.16 2.17 -4.49
N LEU A 295 -17.85 1.04 -4.51
CA LEU A 295 -17.24 -0.28 -4.70
C LEU A 295 -16.38 -0.35 -5.98
N GLU A 296 -16.86 0.25 -7.08
CA GLU A 296 -16.09 0.28 -8.34
C GLU A 296 -14.78 1.06 -8.22
N ASP A 297 -14.79 2.16 -7.49
CA ASP A 297 -13.60 2.98 -7.30
C ASP A 297 -12.61 2.28 -6.37
N TRP A 298 -13.10 1.55 -5.36
CA TRP A 298 -12.29 0.69 -4.53
C TRP A 298 -11.62 -0.44 -5.32
N LEU A 299 -12.37 -1.12 -6.20
CA LEU A 299 -11.83 -2.15 -7.07
C LEU A 299 -10.73 -1.59 -7.98
N LYS A 300 -10.95 -0.41 -8.58
CA LYS A 300 -9.92 0.29 -9.37
C LYS A 300 -8.69 0.63 -8.51
N LYS A 301 -8.88 1.17 -7.29
CA LYS A 301 -7.80 1.51 -6.36
C LYS A 301 -6.98 0.28 -5.98
N LEU A 302 -7.63 -0.84 -5.72
CA LEU A 302 -6.99 -2.12 -5.45
C LEU A 302 -6.45 -2.79 -6.73
N ARG A 303 -6.73 -2.20 -7.91
CA ARG A 303 -6.39 -2.75 -9.24
C ARG A 303 -6.92 -4.16 -9.47
N ILE A 304 -8.14 -4.40 -9.05
CA ILE A 304 -8.88 -5.64 -9.25
C ILE A 304 -9.80 -5.46 -10.45
N SER A 305 -9.67 -6.31 -11.45
CA SER A 305 -10.52 -6.31 -12.66
C SER A 305 -11.67 -7.32 -12.53
N THR A 306 -12.77 -7.07 -13.25
CA THR A 306 -13.87 -8.05 -13.34
C THR A 306 -13.61 -8.99 -14.49
N LEU A 307 -13.53 -10.29 -14.21
CA LEU A 307 -13.41 -11.35 -15.20
C LEU A 307 -14.76 -12.02 -15.38
N GLN A 308 -15.24 -12.07 -16.61
CA GLN A 308 -16.51 -12.75 -16.91
C GLN A 308 -16.46 -14.24 -16.56
N SER A 309 -17.50 -14.70 -15.90
CA SER A 309 -17.65 -16.12 -15.59
C SER A 309 -17.78 -16.92 -16.90
N PRO A 310 -17.14 -18.11 -16.99
CA PRO A 310 -17.22 -18.90 -18.19
C PRO A 310 -18.69 -19.35 -18.46
N SER A 311 -19.10 -19.25 -19.72
CA SER A 311 -20.41 -19.78 -20.12
C SER A 311 -20.43 -21.31 -20.05
N TYR A 312 -21.56 -21.89 -19.62
CA TYR A 312 -21.81 -23.32 -19.60
C TYR A 312 -22.44 -23.74 -20.91
N ASP A 313 -21.80 -23.41 -22.02
CA ASP A 313 -22.15 -23.89 -23.34
C ASP A 313 -21.46 -25.23 -23.65
N GLU A 314 -21.80 -25.83 -24.77
CA GLU A 314 -21.24 -27.11 -25.23
C GLU A 314 -19.72 -27.14 -25.30
N ARG A 315 -19.07 -25.94 -25.47
CA ARG A 315 -17.60 -25.82 -25.52
C ARG A 315 -16.94 -26.07 -24.18
N ASN A 316 -17.61 -25.73 -23.09
CA ASN A 316 -17.09 -25.89 -21.73
C ASN A 316 -17.63 -27.14 -21.03
N TYR A 317 -18.62 -27.83 -21.62
CA TYR A 317 -19.25 -29.02 -21.03
C TYR A 317 -18.22 -30.09 -20.61
N ARG A 318 -17.23 -30.37 -21.43
CA ARG A 318 -16.16 -31.36 -21.15
C ARG A 318 -15.24 -31.01 -19.98
N PHE A 319 -15.28 -29.78 -19.47
CA PHE A 319 -14.52 -29.31 -18.34
C PHE A 319 -15.37 -29.16 -17.09
N GLN A 320 -16.59 -29.63 -17.13
CA GLN A 320 -17.48 -29.63 -15.98
C GLN A 320 -16.94 -30.59 -14.91
N ILE A 321 -17.21 -30.22 -13.68
CA ILE A 321 -16.94 -31.04 -12.50
C ILE A 321 -18.22 -31.66 -12.04
N ASP A 322 -18.14 -32.74 -11.27
CA ASP A 322 -19.28 -33.28 -10.53
C ASP A 322 -19.59 -32.29 -9.38
N GLU A 323 -20.60 -31.43 -9.64
CA GLU A 323 -20.98 -30.36 -8.69
C GLU A 323 -21.62 -30.96 -7.44
N GLU A 324 -22.27 -32.12 -7.52
CA GLU A 324 -22.87 -32.78 -6.37
C GLU A 324 -21.79 -33.38 -5.46
N ALA A 325 -20.79 -34.05 -6.03
CA ALA A 325 -19.64 -34.55 -5.27
C ALA A 325 -18.84 -33.42 -4.62
N LEU A 326 -18.60 -32.32 -5.35
CA LEU A 326 -17.94 -31.15 -4.78
C LEU A 326 -18.75 -30.48 -3.67
N ARG A 327 -20.09 -30.42 -3.86
CA ARG A 327 -20.99 -29.86 -2.84
C ARG A 327 -20.95 -30.70 -1.59
N THR A 328 -20.98 -32.02 -1.70
CA THR A 328 -20.89 -32.95 -0.57
C THR A 328 -19.60 -32.74 0.21
N GLU A 329 -18.45 -32.64 -0.47
CA GLU A 329 -17.17 -32.36 0.17
C GLU A 329 -17.17 -30.99 0.89
N ILE A 330 -17.78 -29.97 0.29
CA ILE A 330 -17.86 -28.63 0.91
C ILE A 330 -18.79 -28.67 2.13
N GLU A 331 -19.93 -29.35 2.06
CA GLU A 331 -20.89 -29.45 3.16
C GLU A 331 -20.33 -30.27 4.33
N GLU A 332 -19.59 -31.35 4.06
CA GLU A 332 -18.89 -32.15 5.08
C GLU A 332 -17.78 -31.37 5.79
N GLU A 333 -16.97 -30.63 5.04
CA GLU A 333 -15.83 -29.88 5.60
C GLU A 333 -16.25 -28.60 6.34
N ILE A 334 -17.27 -27.90 5.85
CA ILE A 334 -17.68 -26.59 6.41
C ILE A 334 -18.82 -26.74 7.42
N GLY A 335 -19.59 -27.82 7.35
CA GLY A 335 -20.79 -28.01 8.17
C GLY A 335 -21.91 -27.02 7.82
N TYR A 336 -22.00 -26.63 6.56
CA TYR A 336 -23.06 -25.74 6.09
C TYR A 336 -24.44 -26.33 6.30
N VAL A 337 -25.35 -25.47 6.78
CA VAL A 337 -26.78 -25.69 6.50
C VAL A 337 -26.97 -25.42 4.99
N PRO A 338 -27.60 -26.34 4.24
CA PRO A 338 -27.80 -26.19 2.80
C PRO A 338 -28.34 -24.81 2.45
N GLY A 339 -27.62 -24.04 1.59
CA GLY A 339 -28.02 -22.68 1.28
C GLY A 339 -27.22 -22.01 0.17
N LYS A 340 -27.58 -20.75 -0.12
CA LYS A 340 -26.99 -19.94 -1.20
C LYS A 340 -25.48 -19.76 -1.13
N ALA A 341 -24.87 -19.85 0.06
CA ALA A 341 -23.42 -19.71 0.24
C ALA A 341 -22.67 -20.92 -0.35
N ALA A 342 -23.14 -22.15 -0.08
CA ALA A 342 -22.56 -23.35 -0.69
C ALA A 342 -22.69 -23.34 -2.22
N GLU A 343 -23.82 -22.87 -2.76
CA GLU A 343 -23.99 -22.74 -4.21
C GLU A 343 -23.00 -21.73 -4.83
N HIS A 344 -22.72 -20.63 -4.13
CA HIS A 344 -21.72 -19.65 -4.58
C HIS A 344 -20.33 -20.28 -4.61
N ASP A 345 -19.93 -20.98 -3.55
CA ASP A 345 -18.62 -21.62 -3.42
C ASP A 345 -18.44 -22.70 -4.50
N VAL A 346 -19.41 -23.58 -4.68
CA VAL A 346 -19.40 -24.60 -5.76
C VAL A 346 -19.24 -23.94 -7.13
N ARG A 347 -19.99 -22.87 -7.39
CA ARG A 347 -19.93 -22.14 -8.66
C ARG A 347 -18.57 -21.48 -8.88
N ALA A 348 -17.98 -20.89 -7.84
CA ALA A 348 -16.67 -20.27 -7.91
C ALA A 348 -15.59 -21.30 -8.28
N VAL A 349 -15.56 -22.43 -7.57
CA VAL A 349 -14.63 -23.54 -7.85
C VAL A 349 -14.81 -24.07 -9.27
N ARG A 350 -16.05 -24.35 -9.66
CA ARG A 350 -16.41 -24.80 -11.01
C ARG A 350 -15.89 -23.85 -12.11
N ASN A 351 -16.06 -22.54 -11.91
CA ASN A 351 -15.60 -21.54 -12.85
C ASN A 351 -14.07 -21.60 -13.05
N ILE A 352 -13.31 -21.85 -11.99
CA ILE A 352 -11.86 -22.03 -12.10
C ILE A 352 -11.51 -23.26 -12.93
N PHE A 353 -12.19 -24.38 -12.71
CA PHE A 353 -11.96 -25.58 -13.53
C PHE A 353 -12.26 -25.34 -15.01
N ALA A 354 -13.36 -24.66 -15.32
CA ALA A 354 -13.69 -24.29 -16.69
C ALA A 354 -12.64 -23.36 -17.31
N LEU A 355 -12.18 -22.35 -16.57
CA LEU A 355 -11.12 -21.43 -17.01
C LEU A 355 -9.77 -22.14 -17.23
N ARG A 356 -9.44 -23.11 -16.38
CA ARG A 356 -8.27 -23.97 -16.56
C ARG A 356 -8.45 -24.98 -17.70
N LYS A 357 -9.65 -25.08 -18.29
CA LYS A 357 -10.00 -26.06 -19.33
C LYS A 357 -9.71 -27.49 -18.90
N GLY A 358 -10.01 -27.83 -17.66
CA GLY A 358 -9.72 -29.11 -17.05
C GLY A 358 -8.25 -29.47 -16.89
N ARG A 359 -7.34 -28.52 -17.13
CA ARG A 359 -5.90 -28.77 -16.94
C ARG A 359 -5.59 -28.89 -15.47
N ARG A 360 -4.91 -29.96 -15.12
CA ARG A 360 -4.31 -30.18 -13.81
C ARG A 360 -2.86 -29.72 -13.85
N VAL A 361 -2.45 -28.99 -12.86
CA VAL A 361 -1.12 -28.42 -12.78
C VAL A 361 -0.49 -28.77 -11.46
N SER A 362 0.82 -28.88 -11.43
CA SER A 362 1.60 -29.18 -10.23
C SER A 362 2.22 -27.92 -9.60
N ARG A 363 2.15 -26.79 -10.30
CA ARG A 363 2.76 -25.52 -9.86
C ARG A 363 1.80 -24.35 -10.07
N ILE A 364 1.89 -23.36 -9.19
CA ILE A 364 1.05 -22.17 -9.27
C ILE A 364 1.30 -21.36 -10.56
N GLU A 365 2.52 -21.31 -11.05
CA GLU A 365 2.90 -20.57 -12.25
C GLU A 365 2.20 -21.09 -13.52
N ASP A 366 1.85 -22.37 -13.51
CA ASP A 366 1.20 -23.06 -14.62
C ASP A 366 -0.34 -23.03 -14.48
N ALA A 367 -0.84 -22.55 -13.32
CA ALA A 367 -2.28 -22.64 -12.98
C ALA A 367 -3.17 -21.79 -13.88
N GLY A 368 -2.70 -20.65 -14.35
CA GLY A 368 -3.45 -19.69 -15.15
C GLY A 368 -4.56 -18.99 -14.37
N TYR A 369 -5.35 -19.73 -13.58
CA TYR A 369 -6.44 -19.22 -12.74
C TYR A 369 -6.46 -19.92 -11.39
N VAL A 370 -6.61 -19.13 -10.31
CA VAL A 370 -6.65 -19.61 -8.92
C VAL A 370 -7.73 -18.83 -8.18
N PHE A 371 -8.58 -19.51 -7.42
CA PHE A 371 -9.52 -18.87 -6.51
C PHE A 371 -8.83 -18.63 -5.17
N LEU A 372 -8.82 -17.38 -4.74
CA LEU A 372 -8.16 -16.94 -3.52
C LEU A 372 -9.20 -16.61 -2.45
N THR A 373 -9.26 -17.43 -1.42
CA THR A 373 -10.25 -17.34 -0.35
C THR A 373 -9.59 -17.22 1.03
N THR A 374 -10.36 -16.80 2.02
CA THR A 374 -9.99 -16.91 3.44
C THR A 374 -10.59 -18.15 4.10
N ASN A 375 -11.36 -18.93 3.36
CA ASN A 375 -12.05 -20.12 3.85
C ASN A 375 -11.17 -21.36 3.66
N ALA A 376 -10.50 -21.78 4.75
CA ALA A 376 -9.64 -22.96 4.73
C ALA A 376 -10.42 -24.25 4.45
N ALA A 377 -11.65 -24.36 4.93
CA ALA A 377 -12.47 -25.54 4.70
C ALA A 377 -12.85 -25.67 3.21
N LEU A 378 -13.20 -24.55 2.53
CA LEU A 378 -13.42 -24.55 1.09
C LEU A 378 -12.16 -24.96 0.31
N SER A 379 -11.00 -24.46 0.72
CA SER A 379 -9.73 -24.85 0.11
C SER A 379 -9.44 -26.34 0.28
N ARG A 380 -9.72 -26.91 1.46
CA ARG A 380 -9.58 -28.36 1.72
C ARG A 380 -10.55 -29.19 0.90
N ALA A 381 -11.82 -28.82 0.90
CA ALA A 381 -12.84 -29.54 0.12
C ALA A 381 -12.49 -29.57 -1.38
N ALA A 382 -12.10 -28.42 -1.93
CA ALA A 382 -11.65 -28.36 -3.33
C ALA A 382 -10.44 -29.24 -3.59
N PHE A 383 -9.44 -29.22 -2.70
CA PHE A 383 -8.25 -30.05 -2.82
C PHE A 383 -8.58 -31.56 -2.71
N ASN A 384 -9.41 -31.96 -1.74
CA ASN A 384 -9.83 -33.35 -1.58
C ASN A 384 -10.56 -33.83 -2.83
N TYR A 385 -11.49 -33.04 -3.36
CA TYR A 385 -12.19 -33.33 -4.59
C TYR A 385 -11.21 -33.50 -5.77
N GLU A 386 -10.29 -32.58 -5.96
CA GLU A 386 -9.28 -32.64 -7.03
C GLU A 386 -8.41 -33.88 -6.91
N ARG A 387 -7.99 -34.19 -5.69
CA ARG A 387 -7.11 -35.32 -5.38
C ARG A 387 -7.80 -36.67 -5.60
N SER A 388 -9.05 -36.82 -5.20
CA SER A 388 -9.84 -38.05 -5.42
C SER A 388 -9.97 -38.39 -6.90
N ASN A 389 -9.85 -37.38 -7.76
CA ASN A 389 -9.96 -37.48 -9.20
C ASN A 389 -8.59 -37.37 -9.94
N SER A 390 -7.47 -37.53 -9.23
CA SER A 390 -6.12 -37.34 -9.83
C SER A 390 -5.12 -38.36 -9.36
N GLU A 391 -4.25 -38.76 -10.27
CA GLU A 391 -2.99 -39.45 -9.94
C GLU A 391 -1.84 -38.43 -9.93
N GLY A 392 -1.06 -38.41 -8.84
CA GLY A 392 0.10 -37.52 -8.71
C GLY A 392 -0.15 -36.23 -7.95
N TRP A 393 0.86 -35.36 -8.01
CA TRP A 393 0.83 -34.06 -7.33
C TRP A 393 0.03 -33.04 -8.13
N ILE A 394 -0.86 -32.31 -7.43
CA ILE A 394 -1.68 -31.25 -8.02
C ILE A 394 -1.55 -29.97 -7.19
N PHE A 395 -1.57 -28.83 -7.87
CA PHE A 395 -1.77 -27.53 -7.28
C PHE A 395 -3.25 -27.15 -7.34
N SER A 396 -3.88 -26.97 -6.19
CA SER A 396 -5.35 -26.79 -6.09
C SER A 396 -5.87 -25.59 -6.88
N ALA A 397 -7.12 -25.71 -7.31
CA ALA A 397 -7.88 -24.61 -7.90
C ALA A 397 -8.18 -23.50 -6.87
N VAL A 398 -8.25 -23.85 -5.58
CA VAL A 398 -8.58 -22.96 -4.49
C VAL A 398 -7.40 -22.88 -3.50
N VAL A 399 -6.96 -21.69 -3.18
CA VAL A 399 -5.85 -21.44 -2.25
C VAL A 399 -6.29 -20.46 -1.19
N THR A 400 -5.82 -20.65 0.03
CA THR A 400 -6.05 -19.67 1.09
C THR A 400 -5.11 -18.48 0.97
N ASP A 401 -5.54 -17.33 1.53
CA ASP A 401 -4.71 -16.15 1.70
C ASP A 401 -3.41 -16.46 2.45
N TYR A 402 -3.45 -17.29 3.46
CA TYR A 402 -2.29 -17.80 4.20
C TYR A 402 -1.31 -18.57 3.31
N HIS A 403 -1.82 -19.56 2.60
CA HIS A 403 -0.99 -20.38 1.72
C HIS A 403 -0.30 -19.51 0.67
N LEU A 404 -1.04 -18.58 0.07
CA LEU A 404 -0.49 -17.70 -0.96
C LEU A 404 0.48 -16.68 -0.37
N SER A 405 0.25 -16.18 0.86
CA SER A 405 1.18 -15.30 1.57
C SER A 405 2.54 -15.98 1.77
N HIS A 406 2.54 -17.24 2.20
CA HIS A 406 3.79 -18.00 2.38
C HIS A 406 4.51 -18.23 1.06
N LEU A 407 3.77 -18.65 0.01
CA LEU A 407 4.33 -18.80 -1.34
C LEU A 407 4.93 -17.50 -1.87
N ALA A 408 4.20 -16.40 -1.71
CA ALA A 408 4.64 -15.09 -2.17
C ALA A 408 5.89 -14.63 -1.41
N TRP A 409 5.91 -14.84 -0.08
CA TRP A 409 7.08 -14.52 0.73
C TRP A 409 8.31 -15.36 0.35
N LEU A 410 8.13 -16.66 0.09
CA LEU A 410 9.22 -17.53 -0.34
C LEU A 410 9.80 -17.13 -1.71
N LYS A 411 8.95 -16.63 -2.62
CA LYS A 411 9.38 -16.18 -3.95
C LYS A 411 10.07 -14.82 -3.94
N ALA A 412 9.68 -13.94 -3.04
CA ALA A 412 10.21 -12.58 -2.95
C ALA A 412 10.28 -12.09 -1.49
N PRO A 413 11.19 -12.63 -0.68
CA PRO A 413 11.29 -12.29 0.74
C PRO A 413 11.52 -10.79 1.00
N VAL A 414 12.26 -10.13 0.12
CA VAL A 414 12.55 -8.68 0.23
C VAL A 414 11.32 -7.84 -0.14
N ASP A 415 10.60 -8.23 -1.17
CA ASP A 415 9.41 -7.50 -1.64
C ASP A 415 8.19 -7.71 -0.73
N ALA A 416 8.16 -8.84 -0.02
CA ALA A 416 7.12 -9.19 0.95
C ALA A 416 7.46 -8.77 2.40
N GLY A 417 8.40 -7.85 2.59
CA GLY A 417 9.10 -7.56 3.86
C GLY A 417 8.27 -7.51 5.13
N ASP A 418 7.11 -6.86 5.12
CA ASP A 418 6.23 -6.78 6.29
C ASP A 418 5.08 -7.81 6.31
N LEU A 419 4.95 -8.62 5.25
CA LEU A 419 3.87 -9.60 5.15
C LEU A 419 3.87 -10.59 6.33
N SER A 420 5.05 -11.07 6.74
CA SER A 420 5.18 -11.95 7.92
C SER A 420 4.71 -11.26 9.20
N ARG A 421 4.97 -9.99 9.38
CA ARG A 421 4.51 -9.22 10.55
C ARG A 421 2.99 -9.13 10.61
N THR A 422 2.39 -8.69 9.51
CA THR A 422 0.93 -8.50 9.45
C THR A 422 0.19 -9.82 9.54
N GLU A 423 0.74 -10.88 8.96
CA GLU A 423 0.21 -12.22 9.05
C GLU A 423 0.25 -12.78 10.49
N ILE A 424 1.37 -12.62 11.18
CA ILE A 424 1.48 -13.01 12.60
C ILE A 424 0.44 -12.28 13.45
N LEU A 425 0.29 -10.97 13.27
CA LEU A 425 -0.66 -10.18 14.03
C LEU A 425 -2.11 -10.52 13.68
N ALA A 426 -2.43 -10.77 12.42
CA ALA A 426 -3.74 -11.24 11.99
C ALA A 426 -4.07 -12.62 12.61
N SER A 427 -3.10 -13.53 12.63
CA SER A 427 -3.23 -14.86 13.26
C SER A 427 -3.48 -14.75 14.76
N CYS A 428 -2.72 -13.91 15.45
CA CYS A 428 -2.93 -13.67 16.88
C CYS A 428 -4.32 -13.08 17.14
N TYR A 429 -4.76 -12.14 16.32
CA TYR A 429 -6.09 -11.56 16.44
C TYR A 429 -7.19 -12.59 16.21
N ALA A 430 -7.03 -13.46 15.23
CA ALA A 430 -7.97 -14.57 14.97
C ALA A 430 -8.03 -15.54 16.14
N ALA A 431 -6.87 -15.94 16.72
CA ALA A 431 -6.79 -16.84 17.87
C ALA A 431 -7.41 -16.25 19.15
N MET A 432 -7.40 -14.93 19.28
CA MET A 432 -7.97 -14.22 20.44
C MET A 432 -9.47 -13.92 20.30
N ARG A 433 -10.09 -14.21 19.15
CA ARG A 433 -11.53 -14.02 18.95
C ARG A 433 -12.33 -15.28 19.25
N PRO A 434 -13.57 -15.15 19.77
CA PRO A 434 -14.45 -16.30 19.91
C PRO A 434 -14.88 -16.79 18.54
N HIS A 435 -14.80 -18.10 18.32
CA HIS A 435 -15.39 -18.73 17.16
C HIS A 435 -16.95 -18.60 17.22
N GLU A 436 -17.62 -18.66 16.08
CA GLU A 436 -19.07 -18.44 16.00
C GLU A 436 -19.87 -19.42 16.88
N THR A 437 -19.50 -20.69 16.89
CA THR A 437 -20.11 -21.71 17.76
C THR A 437 -19.87 -21.44 19.25
N PHE A 438 -18.69 -20.95 19.62
CA PHE A 438 -18.37 -20.59 20.99
C PHE A 438 -19.16 -19.37 21.47
N TRP A 439 -19.26 -18.37 20.60
CA TRP A 439 -20.11 -17.20 20.84
C TRP A 439 -21.59 -17.58 20.94
N GLY A 440 -22.06 -18.49 20.08
CA GLY A 440 -23.43 -19.04 20.15
C GLY A 440 -23.73 -19.67 21.50
N ARG A 441 -22.82 -20.51 22.03
CA ARG A 441 -22.98 -21.12 23.37
C ARG A 441 -22.98 -20.10 24.50
N TYR A 442 -22.18 -19.05 24.39
CA TYR A 442 -22.24 -17.94 25.36
C TYR A 442 -23.60 -17.26 25.34
N LEU A 443 -24.16 -17.01 24.18
CA LEU A 443 -25.51 -16.41 24.07
C LEU A 443 -26.61 -17.35 24.58
N GLU A 444 -26.50 -18.66 24.36
CA GLU A 444 -27.43 -19.65 24.90
C GLU A 444 -27.39 -19.71 26.43
N GLU A 445 -26.19 -19.71 27.00
CA GLU A 445 -26.02 -19.71 28.47
C GLU A 445 -26.50 -18.41 29.09
N LEU A 446 -26.22 -17.26 28.47
CA LEU A 446 -26.72 -15.96 28.88
C LEU A 446 -28.26 -15.93 28.90
N GLU A 447 -28.90 -16.46 27.88
CA GLU A 447 -30.35 -16.55 27.78
C GLU A 447 -30.94 -17.52 28.83
N ARG A 448 -30.24 -18.64 29.10
CA ARG A 448 -30.62 -19.58 30.18
C ARG A 448 -30.63 -18.92 31.55
N LEU A 449 -29.54 -18.21 31.87
CA LEU A 449 -29.40 -17.52 33.17
C LEU A 449 -30.38 -16.37 33.34
N ARG A 450 -30.75 -15.69 32.23
CA ARG A 450 -31.82 -14.68 32.25
C ARG A 450 -33.17 -15.32 32.59
N ARG A 451 -33.52 -16.45 31.99
CA ARG A 451 -34.78 -17.17 32.29
C ARG A 451 -34.81 -17.69 33.72
N GLU A 452 -33.66 -18.08 34.28
CA GLU A 452 -33.54 -18.47 35.68
C GLU A 452 -33.57 -17.29 36.67
N GLY A 453 -33.61 -16.06 36.21
CA GLY A 453 -33.61 -14.84 37.02
C GLY A 453 -32.27 -14.54 37.69
N LYS A 454 -31.19 -15.16 37.25
CA LYS A 454 -29.83 -14.96 37.75
C LYS A 454 -29.09 -13.78 37.13
N VAL A 455 -29.56 -13.34 35.98
CA VAL A 455 -29.06 -12.19 35.25
C VAL A 455 -30.25 -11.26 35.01
N THR A 456 -30.10 -9.97 35.36
CA THR A 456 -31.16 -8.97 35.12
C THR A 456 -31.31 -8.67 33.63
N GLU A 457 -32.45 -8.08 33.22
CA GLU A 457 -32.65 -7.69 31.82
C GLU A 457 -31.59 -6.68 31.36
N HIS A 458 -31.22 -5.74 32.24
CA HIS A 458 -30.18 -4.77 31.98
C HIS A 458 -28.81 -5.43 31.77
N ASP A 459 -28.42 -6.37 32.66
CA ASP A 459 -27.14 -7.07 32.54
C ASP A 459 -27.08 -7.95 31.30
N HIS A 460 -28.23 -8.57 30.97
CA HIS A 460 -28.37 -9.35 29.72
C HIS A 460 -28.14 -8.48 28.50
N GLU A 461 -28.73 -7.26 28.46
CA GLU A 461 -28.50 -6.33 27.35
C GLU A 461 -27.02 -5.88 27.30
N VAL A 462 -26.40 -5.54 28.42
CA VAL A 462 -24.99 -5.16 28.49
C VAL A 462 -24.09 -6.29 28.00
N LEU A 463 -24.26 -7.50 28.49
CA LEU A 463 -23.47 -8.69 28.11
C LEU A 463 -23.66 -9.07 26.63
N ARG A 464 -24.87 -8.87 26.10
CA ARG A 464 -25.20 -9.21 24.70
C ARG A 464 -24.76 -8.16 23.71
N LEU A 465 -24.89 -6.87 24.05
CA LEU A 465 -24.72 -5.76 23.12
C LEU A 465 -23.36 -5.07 23.25
N SER A 466 -22.62 -5.31 24.32
CA SER A 466 -21.30 -4.71 24.50
C SER A 466 -20.34 -5.19 23.43
N LEU A 467 -19.63 -4.24 22.84
CA LEU A 467 -18.62 -4.51 21.81
C LEU A 467 -17.38 -5.23 22.34
N ASN A 468 -17.13 -5.08 23.63
CA ASN A 468 -16.00 -5.69 24.31
C ASN A 468 -16.36 -7.07 24.92
N ALA A 469 -17.64 -7.46 24.93
CA ALA A 469 -18.04 -8.74 25.49
C ALA A 469 -17.35 -9.96 24.86
N PRO A 470 -17.12 -10.01 23.54
CA PRO A 470 -16.35 -11.12 22.93
C PRO A 470 -14.90 -11.16 23.40
N ASP A 471 -14.25 -10.01 23.53
CA ASP A 471 -12.84 -9.93 23.97
C ASP A 471 -12.73 -10.32 25.46
N GLU A 472 -13.66 -9.84 26.31
CA GLU A 472 -13.71 -10.21 27.73
C GLU A 472 -14.07 -11.68 27.94
N LEU A 473 -14.98 -12.22 27.13
CA LEU A 473 -15.30 -13.64 27.14
C LEU A 473 -14.04 -14.49 26.87
N MET A 474 -13.31 -14.15 25.83
CA MET A 474 -12.07 -14.86 25.49
C MET A 474 -10.99 -14.66 26.55
N GLU A 475 -10.90 -13.48 27.16
CA GLU A 475 -9.88 -13.25 28.21
C GLU A 475 -10.18 -14.05 29.48
N VAL A 476 -11.45 -14.20 29.87
CA VAL A 476 -11.85 -14.95 31.06
C VAL A 476 -11.82 -16.45 30.83
N THR A 477 -12.38 -16.91 29.72
CA THR A 477 -12.52 -18.34 29.39
C THR A 477 -11.32 -18.92 28.62
N ARG A 478 -10.55 -18.08 27.96
CA ARG A 478 -9.45 -18.46 27.04
C ARG A 478 -9.91 -19.42 25.94
N GLY A 479 -11.20 -19.31 25.56
CA GLY A 479 -11.83 -20.14 24.54
C GLY A 479 -12.30 -21.53 25.04
N GLU A 480 -12.20 -21.81 26.33
CA GLU A 480 -12.72 -23.06 26.90
C GLU A 480 -14.24 -22.99 27.09
N VAL A 481 -14.95 -23.96 26.50
CA VAL A 481 -16.40 -24.00 26.55
C VAL A 481 -16.92 -24.20 27.95
N ASP A 482 -16.28 -25.06 28.72
CA ASP A 482 -16.63 -25.37 30.11
C ASP A 482 -16.40 -24.15 31.02
N GLY A 483 -15.63 -23.19 30.58
CA GLY A 483 -15.45 -21.91 31.23
C GLY A 483 -16.66 -20.99 31.17
N ILE A 484 -17.67 -21.24 30.33
CA ILE A 484 -18.88 -20.43 30.22
C ILE A 484 -19.89 -20.83 31.30
N ASN A 485 -19.99 -20.05 32.35
CA ASN A 485 -20.90 -20.30 33.49
C ASN A 485 -21.32 -18.98 34.15
N GLU A 486 -22.21 -19.05 35.10
CA GLU A 486 -22.75 -17.88 35.84
C GLU A 486 -21.64 -16.96 36.37
N ARG A 487 -20.63 -17.54 37.03
CA ARG A 487 -19.50 -16.79 37.59
C ARG A 487 -18.70 -16.04 36.52
N THR A 488 -18.50 -16.67 35.40
CA THR A 488 -17.83 -16.07 34.24
C THR A 488 -18.60 -14.87 33.68
N LEU A 489 -19.93 -15.01 33.55
CA LEU A 489 -20.77 -13.91 33.08
C LEU A 489 -20.74 -12.72 34.03
N HIS A 490 -20.78 -12.96 35.36
CA HIS A 490 -20.63 -11.88 36.33
C HIS A 490 -19.25 -11.20 36.24
N THR A 491 -18.18 -11.99 36.08
CA THR A 491 -16.83 -11.45 35.93
C THR A 491 -16.71 -10.58 34.64
N ILE A 492 -17.32 -11.03 33.53
CA ILE A 492 -17.38 -10.26 32.28
C ILE A 492 -18.15 -8.97 32.49
N LEU A 493 -19.31 -9.02 33.14
CA LEU A 493 -20.15 -7.85 33.44
C LEU A 493 -19.36 -6.80 34.23
N GLU A 494 -18.72 -7.19 35.35
CA GLU A 494 -17.91 -6.28 36.16
C GLU A 494 -16.77 -5.63 35.34
N LYS A 495 -16.12 -6.38 34.46
CA LYS A 495 -15.08 -5.83 33.60
C LYS A 495 -15.63 -4.86 32.58
N LEU A 496 -16.76 -5.18 31.96
CA LEU A 496 -17.44 -4.30 31.00
C LEU A 496 -17.88 -2.98 31.65
N GLU A 497 -18.45 -3.04 32.87
CA GLU A 497 -18.83 -1.85 33.63
C GLU A 497 -17.63 -0.97 33.97
N ARG A 498 -16.53 -1.56 34.44
CA ARG A 498 -15.28 -0.83 34.73
C ARG A 498 -14.71 -0.19 33.44
N THR A 499 -14.71 -0.92 32.34
CA THR A 499 -14.23 -0.41 31.04
C THR A 499 -15.12 0.74 30.56
N TYR A 500 -16.43 0.59 30.68
CA TYR A 500 -17.38 1.64 30.31
C TYR A 500 -17.23 2.91 31.17
N ALA A 501 -17.04 2.74 32.48
CA ALA A 501 -16.79 3.86 33.38
C ALA A 501 -15.48 4.60 33.03
N ALA A 502 -14.42 3.85 32.78
CA ALA A 502 -13.11 4.40 32.37
C ALA A 502 -13.18 5.09 30.99
N ASP A 503 -13.90 4.54 30.04
CA ASP A 503 -14.07 5.14 28.71
C ASP A 503 -14.92 6.42 28.78
N LYS A 504 -15.95 6.44 29.62
CA LYS A 504 -16.76 7.62 29.88
C LYS A 504 -15.91 8.74 30.50
N GLU A 505 -15.07 8.40 31.46
CA GLU A 505 -14.16 9.35 32.09
C GLU A 505 -13.14 9.92 31.06
N ARG A 506 -12.54 9.05 30.24
CA ARG A 506 -11.65 9.47 29.14
C ARG A 506 -12.35 10.37 28.13
N ALA A 507 -13.59 10.02 27.75
CA ALA A 507 -14.39 10.82 26.83
C ALA A 507 -14.66 12.22 27.40
N LEU A 508 -15.00 12.31 28.72
CA LEU A 508 -15.20 13.59 29.41
C LEU A 508 -13.90 14.42 29.47
N ILE A 509 -12.76 13.77 29.72
CA ILE A 509 -11.45 14.45 29.72
C ILE A 509 -11.13 14.97 28.33
N GLN A 510 -11.34 14.15 27.30
CA GLN A 510 -11.12 14.53 25.91
C GLN A 510 -12.04 15.69 25.48
N GLU A 511 -13.33 15.62 25.82
CA GLU A 511 -14.29 16.67 25.53
C GLU A 511 -13.90 18.01 26.19
N ARG A 512 -13.45 17.97 27.46
CA ARG A 512 -12.91 19.15 28.14
C ARG A 512 -11.65 19.71 27.45
N ALA A 513 -10.75 18.83 27.01
CA ALA A 513 -9.54 19.25 26.30
C ALA A 513 -9.90 19.87 24.93
N ASP A 514 -10.86 19.30 24.22
CA ASP A 514 -11.31 19.80 22.92
C ASP A 514 -12.06 21.14 23.07
N HIS A 515 -12.88 21.30 24.12
CA HIS A 515 -13.50 22.58 24.48
C HIS A 515 -12.43 23.63 24.79
N GLU A 516 -11.41 23.29 25.55
CA GLU A 516 -10.35 24.23 25.88
C GLU A 516 -9.51 24.62 24.66
N ASN A 517 -9.20 23.64 23.78
CA ASN A 517 -8.50 23.91 22.51
C ASN A 517 -9.34 24.78 21.57
N THR A 518 -10.65 24.53 21.51
CA THR A 518 -11.58 25.34 20.71
C THR A 518 -11.65 26.77 21.25
N ARG A 519 -11.71 26.93 22.59
CA ARG A 519 -11.69 28.25 23.22
C ARG A 519 -10.40 29.03 22.93
N ARG A 520 -9.23 28.34 23.05
CA ARG A 520 -7.93 28.95 22.73
C ARG A 520 -7.82 29.33 21.25
N ALA A 521 -8.36 28.49 20.35
CA ALA A 521 -8.40 28.79 18.94
C ALA A 521 -9.31 29.99 18.62
N LEU A 522 -10.44 30.12 19.32
CA LEU A 522 -11.35 31.27 19.21
C LEU A 522 -10.68 32.55 19.70
N GLU A 523 -10.04 32.52 20.89
CA GLU A 523 -9.30 33.63 21.44
C GLU A 523 -8.15 34.08 20.52
N ALA A 524 -7.46 33.11 19.91
CA ALA A 524 -6.41 33.40 18.93
C ALA A 524 -6.98 34.02 17.64
N ALA A 525 -8.12 33.50 17.15
CA ALA A 525 -8.81 34.06 15.99
C ALA A 525 -9.30 35.49 16.24
N ASP A 526 -9.86 35.75 17.41
CA ASP A 526 -10.27 37.10 17.82
C ASP A 526 -9.09 38.06 17.91
N ALA A 527 -7.96 37.60 18.44
CA ALA A 527 -6.74 38.39 18.48
C ALA A 527 -6.19 38.72 17.08
N VAL A 528 -6.28 37.78 16.14
CA VAL A 528 -5.92 38.00 14.73
C VAL A 528 -6.89 38.97 14.08
N ALA A 529 -8.20 38.79 14.29
CA ALA A 529 -9.24 39.69 13.74
C ALA A 529 -9.07 41.14 14.24
N ARG A 530 -8.74 41.32 15.53
CA ARG A 530 -8.43 42.66 16.08
C ARG A 530 -7.19 43.29 15.42
N ARG A 531 -6.14 42.51 15.21
CA ARG A 531 -4.94 42.99 14.52
C ARG A 531 -5.21 43.34 13.06
N GLU A 532 -6.05 42.56 12.38
CA GLU A 532 -6.47 42.87 11.02
C GLU A 532 -7.34 44.14 10.96
N LEU A 533 -8.21 44.35 11.95
CA LEU A 533 -9.03 45.58 12.03
C LEU A 533 -8.11 46.81 12.24
N GLU A 534 -7.19 46.75 13.20
CA GLU A 534 -6.19 47.80 13.44
C GLU A 534 -5.31 48.07 12.22
N ALA A 535 -4.93 46.98 11.48
CA ALA A 535 -4.16 47.13 10.24
C ALA A 535 -4.96 47.78 9.13
N ARG A 536 -6.27 47.46 9.02
CA ARG A 536 -7.19 48.09 8.06
C ARG A 536 -7.41 49.58 8.39
N GLU A 537 -7.61 49.91 9.68
CA GLU A 537 -7.75 51.31 10.10
C GLU A 537 -6.47 52.13 9.80
N LYS A 538 -5.28 51.53 10.01
CA LYS A 538 -4.03 52.18 9.64
C LYS A 538 -3.86 52.31 8.15
N LEU A 539 -4.34 51.33 7.38
CA LEU A 539 -4.28 51.38 5.91
C LEU A 539 -5.22 52.46 5.36
N THR A 540 -6.45 52.53 5.87
CA THR A 540 -7.43 53.58 5.49
C THR A 540 -6.93 54.97 5.84
N ALA A 541 -6.38 55.13 7.05
CA ALA A 541 -5.75 56.39 7.43
C ALA A 541 -4.55 56.81 6.55
N SER A 542 -3.74 55.81 6.16
CA SER A 542 -2.63 56.00 5.21
C SER A 542 -3.13 56.32 3.77
N GLU A 543 -4.18 55.67 3.34
CA GLU A 543 -4.80 55.96 2.03
C GLU A 543 -5.43 57.33 1.98
N GLU A 544 -6.10 57.76 3.07
CA GLU A 544 -6.59 59.14 3.20
C GLU A 544 -5.48 60.18 3.21
N ALA A 545 -4.39 59.91 3.91
CA ALA A 545 -3.22 60.78 3.94
C ALA A 545 -2.59 60.86 2.54
N LEU A 546 -2.42 59.75 1.85
CA LEU A 546 -1.89 59.69 0.49
C LEU A 546 -2.83 60.40 -0.51
N HIS A 547 -4.12 60.30 -0.30
CA HIS A 547 -5.11 60.97 -1.14
C HIS A 547 -5.06 62.48 -0.97
N ARG A 548 -4.85 62.95 0.29
CA ARG A 548 -4.63 64.40 0.57
C ARG A 548 -3.34 64.88 -0.06
N GLU A 549 -2.25 64.12 0.08
CA GLU A 549 -0.96 64.44 -0.52
C GLU A 549 -1.04 64.46 -2.07
N LYS A 550 -1.77 63.51 -2.64
CA LYS A 550 -2.01 63.44 -4.07
C LYS A 550 -2.85 64.61 -4.60
N THR A 551 -3.91 65.00 -3.85
CA THR A 551 -4.71 66.19 -4.21
C THR A 551 -3.91 67.49 -4.07
N GLU A 552 -3.05 67.60 -3.05
CA GLU A 552 -2.12 68.72 -2.93
C GLU A 552 -1.06 68.74 -4.04
N THR A 553 -0.57 67.58 -4.43
CA THR A 553 0.41 67.52 -5.54
C THR A 553 -0.26 67.77 -6.88
N GLU A 554 -1.49 67.29 -7.08
CA GLU A 554 -2.28 67.58 -8.32
C GLU A 554 -2.64 69.08 -8.41
N THR A 555 -2.98 69.72 -7.30
CA THR A 555 -3.19 71.20 -7.28
C THR A 555 -1.93 71.97 -7.60
N ARG A 556 -0.79 71.56 -6.99
CA ARG A 556 0.53 72.17 -7.33
C ARG A 556 0.93 71.87 -8.76
N LEU A 557 0.61 70.68 -9.26
CA LEU A 557 0.92 70.31 -10.66
C LEU A 557 0.09 71.18 -11.63
N ARG A 558 -1.20 71.41 -11.33
CA ARG A 558 -2.05 72.32 -12.14
C ARG A 558 -1.53 73.73 -12.12
N GLU A 559 -1.16 74.23 -10.95
CA GLU A 559 -0.57 75.58 -10.85
C GLU A 559 0.74 75.69 -11.66
N LEU A 560 1.59 74.61 -11.59
CA LEU A 560 2.79 74.54 -12.40
C LEU A 560 2.50 74.36 -13.90
N GLU A 561 1.49 73.59 -14.26
CA GLU A 561 1.06 73.40 -15.65
C GLU A 561 0.51 74.71 -16.21
N GLU A 562 -0.31 75.46 -15.44
CA GLU A 562 -0.79 76.76 -15.84
C GLU A 562 0.35 77.76 -16.01
N ALA A 563 1.29 77.78 -15.07
CA ALA A 563 2.50 78.61 -15.19
C ALA A 563 3.39 78.18 -16.37
N HIS A 564 3.51 76.86 -16.59
CA HIS A 564 4.25 76.29 -17.73
C HIS A 564 3.53 76.55 -19.05
N GLN A 565 2.19 76.56 -19.07
CA GLN A 565 1.38 76.88 -20.24
C GLN A 565 1.49 78.36 -20.59
N GLN A 566 1.53 79.23 -19.59
CA GLN A 566 1.82 80.65 -19.80
C GLN A 566 3.25 80.86 -20.35
N LEU A 567 4.24 80.13 -19.84
CA LEU A 567 5.61 80.16 -20.36
C LEU A 567 5.69 79.58 -21.78
N ARG A 568 5.02 78.45 -22.07
CA ARG A 568 4.92 77.86 -23.42
C ARG A 568 4.26 78.77 -24.38
N ASN A 569 3.18 79.44 -24.00
CA ASN A 569 2.52 80.42 -24.92
C ASN A 569 3.46 81.56 -25.22
N ARG A 570 4.31 81.98 -24.29
CA ARG A 570 5.36 82.99 -24.56
C ARG A 570 6.50 82.44 -25.45
N ASP A 571 6.88 81.19 -25.24
CA ASP A 571 7.93 80.55 -26.02
C ASP A 571 7.42 80.14 -27.44
N ASP A 572 6.15 79.71 -27.55
CA ASP A 572 5.56 79.42 -28.85
C ASP A 572 5.40 80.66 -29.69
N GLN A 573 5.10 81.83 -29.10
CA GLN A 573 5.15 83.07 -29.82
C GLN A 573 6.61 83.44 -30.22
N ARG A 574 7.58 83.14 -29.41
CA ARG A 574 9.00 83.27 -29.74
C ARG A 574 9.41 82.24 -30.84
N ARG A 575 9.06 80.99 -30.69
CA ARG A 575 9.38 79.89 -31.64
C ARG A 575 8.71 80.11 -33.00
N LYS A 576 7.46 80.62 -33.01
CA LYS A 576 6.82 80.99 -34.26
C LYS A 576 7.58 82.06 -34.98
N ARG A 577 8.09 83.09 -34.29
CA ARG A 577 8.96 84.15 -34.89
C ARG A 577 10.30 83.59 -35.36
N VAL A 578 10.94 82.68 -34.53
CA VAL A 578 12.21 82.04 -34.87
C VAL A 578 12.04 81.04 -36.04
N SER A 579 10.93 80.24 -36.07
CA SER A 579 10.70 79.26 -37.12
C SER A 579 10.36 79.93 -38.45
N GLN A 580 9.69 81.07 -38.43
CA GLN A 580 9.47 81.85 -39.63
C GLN A 580 10.80 82.41 -40.17
N LEU A 581 11.69 82.86 -39.30
CA LEU A 581 13.01 83.30 -39.69
C LEU A 581 13.89 82.15 -40.19
N ALA A 582 13.88 81.00 -39.46
CA ALA A 582 14.64 79.82 -39.86
C ALA A 582 14.16 79.18 -41.15
N ASN A 583 12.83 79.16 -41.40
CA ASN A 583 12.28 78.75 -42.72
C ASN A 583 12.72 79.65 -43.83
N ARG A 584 12.76 81.01 -43.65
CA ARG A 584 13.26 81.94 -44.68
C ARG A 584 14.75 81.69 -44.91
N ILE A 585 15.57 81.50 -43.88
CA ILE A 585 17.00 81.27 -44.03
C ILE A 585 17.25 79.90 -44.71
N ALA A 586 16.58 78.82 -44.25
CA ALA A 586 16.72 77.48 -44.85
C ALA A 586 16.35 77.45 -46.33
N THR A 587 15.26 78.11 -46.68
CA THR A 587 14.83 78.21 -48.12
C THR A 587 15.84 78.97 -49.00
N THR A 588 16.40 80.08 -48.49
CA THR A 588 17.45 80.79 -49.16
C THR A 588 18.76 80.04 -49.29
N VAL A 589 19.18 79.34 -48.24
CA VAL A 589 20.41 78.54 -48.29
C VAL A 589 20.28 77.33 -49.23
N PHE A 590 19.12 76.63 -49.24
CA PHE A 590 18.89 75.52 -50.14
C PHE A 590 18.80 76.00 -51.62
N ALA A 591 18.17 77.11 -51.80
CA ALA A 591 18.10 77.71 -53.18
C ALA A 591 19.50 78.10 -53.63
N ALA A 592 20.28 78.77 -52.79
CA ALA A 592 21.66 79.16 -53.07
C ALA A 592 22.58 77.99 -53.34
N ALA A 593 22.47 76.94 -52.52
CA ALA A 593 23.25 75.67 -52.68
C ALA A 593 22.88 74.95 -53.98
N GLY A 594 21.56 74.86 -54.28
CA GLY A 594 21.08 74.31 -55.57
C GLY A 594 21.58 75.03 -56.75
N ILE A 595 21.54 76.37 -56.73
CA ILE A 595 22.08 77.21 -57.84
C ILE A 595 23.60 77.02 -57.96
N LEU A 596 24.32 76.92 -56.84
CA LEU A 596 25.79 76.77 -56.83
C LEU A 596 26.15 75.40 -57.45
N PHE A 597 25.47 74.29 -57.02
CA PHE A 597 25.69 72.98 -57.64
C PHE A 597 25.32 72.88 -59.09
N ALA A 598 24.26 73.55 -59.51
CA ALA A 598 23.86 73.61 -60.91
C ALA A 598 24.87 74.41 -61.74
N LEU A 599 25.38 75.54 -61.21
CA LEU A 599 26.45 76.34 -61.83
C LEU A 599 27.76 75.58 -61.96
N VAL A 600 28.18 74.91 -60.88
CA VAL A 600 29.40 74.09 -60.87
C VAL A 600 29.25 72.95 -61.90
N GLY A 601 28.09 72.26 -61.90
CA GLY A 601 27.79 71.22 -62.83
C GLY A 601 27.79 71.72 -64.31
N ALA A 602 27.19 72.89 -64.61
CA ALA A 602 27.17 73.47 -65.93
C ALA A 602 28.58 73.92 -66.33
N LEU A 603 29.37 74.53 -65.48
CA LEU A 603 30.76 74.87 -65.71
C LEU A 603 31.62 73.67 -65.99
N SER A 604 31.40 72.56 -65.28
CA SER A 604 32.12 71.31 -65.48
C SER A 604 31.79 70.64 -66.83
N LEU A 605 30.55 70.76 -67.31
CA LEU A 605 30.15 70.29 -68.65
C LEU A 605 30.69 71.18 -69.78
N LEU A 606 30.82 72.49 -69.58
CA LEU A 606 31.40 73.41 -70.55
C LEU A 606 32.93 73.35 -70.66
N SER A 607 33.62 72.84 -69.61
CA SER A 607 35.09 72.75 -69.56
C SER A 607 35.67 71.41 -70.12
N ASN A 608 34.88 70.62 -70.79
CA ASN A 608 35.26 69.34 -71.43
C ASN A 608 36.11 68.43 -70.57
N ARG A 609 36.01 68.48 -69.20
CA ARG A 609 36.66 67.63 -68.26
C ARG A 609 35.66 66.69 -67.70
N SER A 610 35.57 65.50 -68.28
CA SER A 610 34.90 64.30 -67.77
C SER A 610 33.38 64.46 -67.43
N PRO A 611 32.48 63.93 -68.28
CA PRO A 611 31.01 64.03 -68.07
C PRO A 611 30.56 63.24 -66.78
N TRP A 612 31.41 62.45 -66.17
CA TRP A 612 31.08 61.65 -65.00
C TRP A 612 30.78 62.46 -63.73
N PHE A 613 31.28 63.73 -63.65
CA PHE A 613 31.05 64.55 -62.45
C PHE A 613 30.00 65.68 -62.75
N GLY A 614 29.87 66.13 -63.98
CA GLY A 614 28.96 67.18 -64.31
C GLY A 614 27.47 66.78 -64.25
N VAL A 615 27.13 65.62 -64.84
CA VAL A 615 25.76 65.15 -64.88
C VAL A 615 25.20 64.80 -63.46
N PRO A 616 25.92 64.11 -62.57
CA PRO A 616 25.42 63.92 -61.21
C PRO A 616 25.29 65.25 -60.44
N ALA A 617 26.15 66.21 -60.62
CA ALA A 617 26.07 67.48 -59.92
C ALA A 617 24.88 68.30 -60.34
N VAL A 618 24.53 68.32 -61.63
CA VAL A 618 23.32 68.99 -62.18
C VAL A 618 22.06 68.23 -61.64
N ILE A 619 22.07 66.92 -61.63
CA ILE A 619 20.95 66.12 -61.09
C ILE A 619 20.77 66.40 -59.60
N ILE A 620 21.87 66.41 -58.80
CA ILE A 620 21.80 66.75 -57.39
C ILE A 620 21.34 68.19 -57.18
N GLY A 621 21.78 69.14 -57.99
CA GLY A 621 21.32 70.50 -57.94
C GLY A 621 19.85 70.67 -58.24
N VAL A 622 19.34 70.02 -59.28
CA VAL A 622 17.93 70.03 -59.66
C VAL A 622 17.09 69.30 -58.63
N LEU A 623 17.57 68.18 -58.11
CA LEU A 623 16.94 67.43 -56.99
C LEU A 623 16.87 68.29 -55.72
N ASN A 624 17.91 69.04 -55.39
CA ASN A 624 17.91 69.95 -54.26
C ASN A 624 16.93 71.13 -54.45
N LEU A 625 16.84 71.67 -55.63
CA LEU A 625 15.84 72.70 -55.95
C LEU A 625 14.42 72.10 -55.89
N TRP A 626 14.20 70.93 -56.45
CA TRP A 626 12.90 70.25 -56.42
C TRP A 626 12.48 69.85 -55.00
N THR A 627 13.38 69.30 -54.20
CA THR A 627 13.12 68.96 -52.78
C THR A 627 12.97 70.21 -51.91
N GLY A 628 13.63 71.30 -52.25
CA GLY A 628 13.45 72.59 -51.60
C GLY A 628 12.05 73.19 -51.82
N PHE A 629 11.40 72.89 -52.96
CA PHE A 629 10.05 73.38 -53.29
C PHE A 629 8.90 72.39 -52.97
N SER A 630 9.16 71.05 -52.88
CA SER A 630 8.13 70.02 -52.78
C SER A 630 7.92 69.44 -51.41
N GLY A 631 8.20 70.08 -50.32
CA GLY A 631 7.74 69.71 -48.95
C GLY A 631 8.10 68.32 -48.44
N ASN A 632 9.13 67.70 -48.95
CA ASN A 632 9.40 66.25 -48.69
C ASN A 632 10.33 65.93 -47.48
N THR A 633 10.29 64.73 -47.04
CA THR A 633 10.91 64.10 -45.83
C THR A 633 12.39 64.48 -45.57
N ILE A 634 13.17 64.84 -46.55
CA ILE A 634 14.56 65.28 -46.38
C ILE A 634 14.60 66.68 -45.75
N LYS A 635 13.66 67.59 -46.10
CA LYS A 635 13.53 68.91 -45.51
C LYS A 635 13.17 68.84 -44.02
N THR A 636 12.42 67.80 -43.58
CA THR A 636 12.10 67.54 -42.17
C THR A 636 13.32 67.03 -41.41
N ARG A 637 14.10 66.15 -41.98
CA ARG A 637 15.36 65.67 -41.30
C ARG A 637 16.44 66.71 -41.23
N VAL A 638 16.61 67.49 -42.20
CA VAL A 638 17.57 68.63 -42.19
C VAL A 638 17.07 69.74 -41.26
N ARG A 639 15.75 69.94 -41.18
CA ARG A 639 15.14 70.84 -40.21
C ARG A 639 15.30 70.35 -38.78
N GLU A 640 15.16 69.08 -38.54
CA GLU A 640 15.41 68.45 -37.22
C GLU A 640 16.90 68.57 -36.85
N TRP A 641 17.78 68.31 -37.78
CA TRP A 641 19.21 68.38 -37.51
C TRP A 641 19.65 69.87 -37.24
N VAL A 642 19.18 70.82 -37.99
CA VAL A 642 19.44 72.28 -37.80
C VAL A 642 18.78 72.75 -36.53
N SER A 643 17.55 72.33 -36.22
CA SER A 643 16.89 72.70 -34.94
C SER A 643 17.56 72.15 -33.77
N HIS A 644 18.13 70.90 -33.84
CA HIS A 644 18.90 70.28 -32.74
C HIS A 644 20.25 70.95 -32.51
N ARG A 645 20.89 71.49 -33.54
CA ARG A 645 22.17 72.24 -33.39
C ARG A 645 21.96 73.70 -32.99
N VAL A 646 20.93 74.35 -33.52
CA VAL A 646 20.61 75.74 -33.13
C VAL A 646 20.04 75.74 -31.69
N GLY A 647 19.31 74.69 -31.28
CA GLY A 647 18.86 74.57 -29.88
C GLY A 647 20.00 74.47 -28.86
N LYS A 648 21.16 73.93 -29.26
CA LYS A 648 22.40 73.92 -28.40
C LYS A 648 23.18 75.24 -28.35
N PHE A 649 22.81 76.21 -29.16
CA PHE A 649 23.47 77.54 -29.17
C PHE A 649 22.63 78.61 -28.50
N VAL A 650 21.41 78.26 -28.03
CA VAL A 650 20.46 79.17 -27.39
C VAL A 650 20.20 78.78 -25.93
N GLU A 651 20.82 77.66 -25.46
CA GLU A 651 21.07 77.38 -24.04
C GLU A 651 22.41 78.02 -23.63
#